data_b74d752d4644d3743fb10e300955a997
#
_entry.id   b74d752d4644d3743fb10e300955a997
#
_cell.length_a   1.000
_cell.length_b   1.000
_cell.length_c   1.000
_cell.angle_alpha   90.00
_cell.angle_beta   90.00
_cell.angle_gamma   90.00
#
_symmetry.space_group_name_H-M   'P 1'
#
loop_
_entity.id
_entity.type
_entity.pdbx_description
1 polymer ?
#
loop_
_entity_poly.entity_id
_entity_poly.type
_entity_poly.pdbx_seq_one_letter_code
_entity_poly.pdbx_strand_id
1 'polypeptide(L)'
;MGPPHPALRYAYGWGAAGLVLQTEDPCTRTATEGPHIAYRANPVSGAKRADDCTSTTNGGEWYSPCSVPRISGWTCRSPACVPVHLSTSAAWRLPPCAFRALPREPTSRIAVAGMNAAATLLFALKLYVACMLAFVASVHLGLEQNYWASVTCVALANPISANVRSKALYRLLGTLGAGVTALAIGGLFGILSFPVVLASGVVATLGFTVAAANRTPRAYALQLFAVTLCLIAVGNVEHPGRLFDIALLRVTEICIGIAAITLVDGLAPTALGPSVRTRLRRWLPEVRQWLDDAVAGNVATDVAAQHRLKAVADLSALSLVAEQLRFDSTVSNRQHRLLFALQRRLARLVPLIGALEATTAGSSRLHDPAWRARIVATRQRDLARAQQAWTDIQVLDDALEKGDPLPPHLERSLATSQPLPLAPDHHHALRIGGGCALAYALICLLWWATGWAQGPNMLIMGTVTLAFFGIFDGANLAAMKFGRFAALSVALSVVLGYLLLPMAQSFTGFALACALVILPLAVWSIEEPLAILLLALTLSNAGLASHYQPQDFGTFLDMAAGTLIGIFIGFFCLLLVKRMGAEAASKRLQEDGRQDLATLSRTADRDVEDAFLERDLDRIGQLGARATGANAVAAAHLFRQLRLGHSLVHLQRATHYVAGIERDLLDALMRRLHRELAGAASPGMLGDHLDRVLRRDILLGSREGEVLTDALVHLRLALEPVPAQNGEAA
;
A
#
# COMPACT_ATOMS: atom_id res chain seq x y z
N MET A 1 -68.86 -16.61 -1.78
CA MET A 1 -69.39 -16.98 -0.45
C MET A 1 -68.73 -18.26 -0.01
N GLY A 2 -67.88 -18.22 0.99
CA GLY A 2 -67.16 -19.32 1.62
C GLY A 2 -66.04 -18.73 2.49
N PRO A 3 -65.90 -19.07 3.76
CA PRO A 3 -65.10 -18.36 4.73
C PRO A 3 -63.60 -18.72 4.60
N PRO A 4 -62.69 -17.85 5.09
CA PRO A 4 -61.26 -18.06 4.99
C PRO A 4 -60.75 -19.02 6.08
N HIS A 5 -59.83 -19.92 5.70
CA HIS A 5 -59.06 -20.77 6.61
C HIS A 5 -57.97 -20.00 7.38
N PRO A 6 -57.72 -20.37 8.66
CA PRO A 6 -56.78 -19.66 9.48
C PRO A 6 -55.31 -20.04 9.20
N ALA A 7 -54.44 -19.08 9.27
CA ALA A 7 -53.02 -19.20 9.14
C ALA A 7 -52.42 -20.02 10.31
N LEU A 8 -51.67 -21.08 9.96
CA LEU A 8 -50.82 -21.82 10.87
C LEU A 8 -49.54 -21.00 11.14
N ARG A 9 -49.46 -20.46 12.33
CA ARG A 9 -48.22 -19.96 12.91
C ARG A 9 -47.40 -21.15 13.38
N TYR A 10 -46.31 -21.46 12.72
CA TYR A 10 -45.27 -22.30 13.29
C TYR A 10 -44.28 -21.42 14.05
N ALA A 11 -44.43 -21.40 15.37
CA ALA A 11 -43.44 -20.91 16.31
C ALA A 11 -42.45 -22.05 16.57
N TYR A 12 -41.21 -21.89 16.10
CA TYR A 12 -40.11 -22.70 16.59
C TYR A 12 -39.50 -22.00 17.81
N GLY A 13 -39.94 -22.45 19.00
CA GLY A 13 -39.32 -22.14 20.27
C GLY A 13 -37.99 -22.90 20.42
N TRP A 14 -36.90 -22.15 20.58
CA TRP A 14 -35.69 -22.72 21.16
C TRP A 14 -35.80 -22.66 22.66
N GLY A 15 -35.76 -23.86 23.29
CA GLY A 15 -35.89 -24.06 24.73
C GLY A 15 -34.71 -23.39 25.47
N ALA A 16 -35.06 -22.40 26.28
CA ALA A 16 -34.18 -21.87 27.30
C ALA A 16 -34.14 -22.89 28.47
N ALA A 17 -32.95 -23.47 28.71
CA ALA A 17 -32.63 -24.13 29.96
C ALA A 17 -32.51 -23.05 31.04
N GLY A 18 -33.51 -23.00 31.92
CA GLY A 18 -33.53 -22.07 33.04
C GLY A 18 -32.50 -22.43 34.11
N LEU A 19 -31.69 -21.43 34.47
CA LEU A 19 -30.96 -21.40 35.74
C LEU A 19 -31.64 -20.35 36.62
N VAL A 20 -32.37 -20.87 37.63
CA VAL A 20 -32.99 -20.10 38.71
C VAL A 20 -31.86 -19.59 39.60
N LEU A 21 -31.67 -18.28 39.66
CA LEU A 21 -30.94 -17.62 40.74
C LEU A 21 -31.94 -16.88 41.62
N GLN A 22 -32.05 -17.36 42.84
CA GLN A 22 -32.80 -16.74 43.93
C GLN A 22 -32.15 -15.41 44.30
N THR A 23 -32.96 -14.39 44.39
CA THR A 23 -32.65 -13.10 45.01
C THR A 23 -32.85 -13.22 46.53
N GLU A 24 -31.81 -12.93 47.28
CA GLU A 24 -31.90 -12.45 48.67
C GLU A 24 -30.89 -11.30 48.91
N ASP A 25 -31.43 -10.13 49.12
CA ASP A 25 -30.84 -9.04 49.91
C ASP A 25 -31.31 -9.20 51.37
N PRO A 26 -30.72 -8.59 52.43
CA PRO A 26 -29.86 -7.43 52.47
C PRO A 26 -28.80 -7.37 53.64
N CYS A 27 -27.93 -6.34 53.57
CA CYS A 27 -27.33 -5.59 54.68
C CYS A 27 -26.81 -6.28 55.95
N THR A 28 -25.53 -6.17 56.26
CA THR A 28 -24.91 -5.40 57.36
C THR A 28 -23.50 -5.85 57.69
N ARG A 29 -22.61 -4.83 57.86
CA ARG A 29 -21.45 -4.72 58.76
C ARG A 29 -20.37 -5.83 58.69
N THR A 30 -19.09 -5.56 58.65
CA THR A 30 -18.15 -4.76 59.44
C THR A 30 -16.74 -4.98 58.92
N ALA A 31 -15.88 -4.01 59.14
CA ALA A 31 -14.45 -4.05 58.85
C ALA A 31 -13.72 -5.16 59.58
N THR A 32 -12.68 -5.72 58.99
CA THR A 32 -11.33 -5.90 59.57
C THR A 32 -10.39 -6.59 58.60
N GLU A 33 -9.19 -6.05 58.51
CA GLU A 33 -7.90 -6.69 58.27
C GLU A 33 -7.60 -7.35 56.93
N GLY A 34 -6.69 -6.68 56.18
CA GLY A 34 -5.97 -7.25 55.02
C GLY A 34 -4.80 -8.15 55.43
N PRO A 35 -4.23 -8.88 54.53
CA PRO A 35 -2.82 -9.27 54.65
C PRO A 35 -1.93 -8.59 53.61
N HIS A 36 -0.82 -8.08 54.10
CA HIS A 36 0.34 -7.62 53.38
C HIS A 36 0.96 -8.71 52.50
N ILE A 37 1.19 -8.43 51.23
CA ILE A 37 2.13 -9.20 50.41
C ILE A 37 3.39 -8.34 50.22
N ALA A 38 4.47 -8.76 50.89
CA ALA A 38 5.78 -8.19 50.74
C ALA A 38 6.46 -8.66 49.46
N TYR A 39 6.86 -7.74 48.61
CA TYR A 39 7.81 -8.02 47.54
C TYR A 39 9.25 -7.81 48.07
N ARG A 40 10.01 -8.90 48.05
CA ARG A 40 11.45 -8.90 48.34
C ARG A 40 12.21 -8.38 47.12
N ALA A 41 12.87 -7.25 47.24
CA ALA A 41 13.91 -6.81 46.29
C ALA A 41 15.28 -7.15 46.87
N ASN A 42 16.11 -7.82 46.08
CA ASN A 42 17.51 -8.05 46.41
C ASN A 42 18.35 -6.82 46.06
N PRO A 43 19.32 -6.44 46.89
CA PRO A 43 20.17 -5.29 46.63
C PRO A 43 21.43 -5.68 45.86
N VAL A 44 21.77 -4.90 44.82
CA VAL A 44 23.15 -4.86 44.29
C VAL A 44 23.81 -3.57 44.76
N SER A 45 24.94 -3.76 45.35
CA SER A 45 25.81 -2.82 46.00
C SER A 45 26.38 -1.74 45.07
N GLY A 46 26.52 -0.52 45.59
CA GLY A 46 27.39 0.51 45.03
C GLY A 46 26.89 1.95 45.20
N ALA A 47 26.64 2.38 46.44
CA ALA A 47 26.32 3.76 46.72
C ALA A 47 27.58 4.55 47.08
N LYS A 48 27.85 5.64 46.39
CA LYS A 48 28.62 6.78 46.95
C LYS A 48 27.65 7.87 47.37
N ARG A 49 27.81 8.30 48.61
CA ARG A 49 27.06 9.38 49.27
C ARG A 49 27.27 10.70 48.54
N ALA A 50 26.22 11.47 48.42
CA ALA A 50 26.26 12.91 48.26
C ALA A 50 25.40 13.50 49.40
N ASP A 51 26.05 13.97 50.44
CA ASP A 51 25.51 14.91 51.41
C ASP A 51 25.70 16.32 50.84
N ASP A 52 24.83 17.23 51.28
CA ASP A 52 24.77 18.67 51.07
C ASP A 52 23.76 19.18 50.04
N CYS A 53 22.54 19.32 50.53
CA CYS A 53 21.65 20.39 50.13
C CYS A 53 21.05 21.05 51.38
N THR A 54 21.62 22.15 51.78
CA THR A 54 21.07 23.04 52.85
C THR A 54 19.91 23.84 52.24
N SER A 55 18.75 23.76 52.85
CA SER A 55 17.58 24.58 52.57
C SER A 55 17.73 25.96 53.22
N THR A 56 17.67 27.02 52.43
CA THR A 56 17.36 28.36 52.94
C THR A 56 16.02 28.79 52.36
N THR A 57 15.06 28.95 53.24
CA THR A 57 13.75 29.55 52.96
C THR A 57 13.92 31.05 52.84
N ASN A 58 13.74 31.61 51.65
CA ASN A 58 13.20 32.95 51.45
C ASN A 58 12.62 33.06 50.05
N GLY A 59 11.38 33.51 49.95
CA GLY A 59 10.49 33.54 48.78
C GLY A 59 11.15 33.99 47.48
N GLY A 60 11.16 33.11 46.53
CA GLY A 60 11.69 33.40 45.19
C GLY A 60 11.78 32.12 44.36
N GLU A 61 11.53 32.28 43.18
CA GLU A 61 11.41 31.36 42.05
C GLU A 61 12.38 30.15 42.06
N TRP A 62 11.82 28.98 41.73
CA TRP A 62 12.57 27.73 41.52
C TRP A 62 13.10 27.64 40.09
N TYR A 63 14.42 27.68 39.91
CA TYR A 63 15.07 27.30 38.65
C TYR A 63 15.67 25.88 38.81
N SER A 64 15.32 24.97 37.93
CA SER A 64 16.02 23.70 37.76
C SER A 64 17.18 23.88 36.78
N PRO A 65 18.42 23.56 37.13
CA PRO A 65 19.50 23.57 36.15
C PRO A 65 19.57 22.25 35.41
N CYS A 66 19.34 22.27 34.11
CA CYS A 66 19.73 21.19 33.19
C CYS A 66 21.25 21.22 33.01
N SER A 67 21.96 20.27 33.59
CA SER A 67 23.36 20.03 33.31
C SER A 67 23.50 19.19 32.01
N VAL A 68 23.95 19.83 30.95
CA VAL A 68 24.37 19.14 29.70
C VAL A 68 25.89 19.25 29.62
N PRO A 69 26.62 18.16 29.32
CA PRO A 69 28.08 18.24 29.17
C PRO A 69 28.42 19.03 27.92
N ARG A 70 29.35 19.96 28.05
CA ARG A 70 29.88 20.75 26.92
C ARG A 70 30.65 19.85 25.96
N ILE A 71 30.12 19.74 24.76
CA ILE A 71 30.91 19.40 23.57
C ILE A 71 30.96 20.67 22.71
N SER A 72 32.19 21.10 22.41
CA SER A 72 32.49 22.32 21.69
C SER A 72 31.88 22.33 20.28
N GLY A 73 31.10 23.38 19.97
CA GLY A 73 30.92 23.78 18.57
C GLY A 73 29.52 24.01 18.07
N TRP A 74 28.44 24.07 18.89
CA TRP A 74 27.11 24.40 18.40
C TRP A 74 26.41 25.42 19.30
N THR A 75 26.13 26.60 18.75
CA THR A 75 25.31 27.63 19.39
C THR A 75 23.82 27.36 19.04
N CYS A 76 23.04 26.88 19.97
CA CYS A 76 21.58 26.88 19.90
C CYS A 76 21.05 28.24 20.32
N ARG A 77 20.52 29.01 19.35
CA ARG A 77 19.61 30.12 19.66
C ARG A 77 18.19 29.58 19.61
N SER A 78 17.54 29.49 20.76
CA SER A 78 16.07 29.34 20.85
C SER A 78 15.53 30.31 21.90
N PRO A 79 14.69 31.27 21.54
CA PRO A 79 13.99 32.11 22.51
C PRO A 79 12.62 31.51 22.76
N ALA A 80 12.32 31.06 23.95
CA ALA A 80 11.03 31.11 24.64
C ALA A 80 10.95 30.16 25.83
N CYS A 81 11.44 30.64 26.97
CA CYS A 81 10.93 30.17 28.28
C CYS A 81 9.84 31.17 28.69
N VAL A 82 8.60 30.72 28.79
CA VAL A 82 7.50 31.50 29.40
C VAL A 82 7.31 31.05 30.81
N PRO A 83 7.29 31.94 31.83
CA PRO A 83 7.07 31.59 33.22
C PRO A 83 5.61 31.17 33.45
N VAL A 84 5.40 30.03 34.11
CA VAL A 84 4.08 29.57 34.56
C VAL A 84 3.82 30.10 35.98
N HIS A 85 2.92 31.02 36.11
CA HIS A 85 2.34 31.42 37.40
C HIS A 85 1.24 30.44 37.82
N LEU A 86 1.41 29.79 38.94
CA LEU A 86 0.37 29.00 39.61
C LEU A 86 -0.44 29.94 40.53
N SER A 87 -1.65 30.30 40.12
CA SER A 87 -2.65 30.89 41.01
C SER A 87 -3.67 29.83 41.41
N THR A 88 -3.85 29.63 42.70
CA THR A 88 -4.84 28.75 43.33
C THR A 88 -6.26 29.32 43.15
N SER A 89 -7.00 28.78 42.17
CA SER A 89 -8.48 28.78 42.25
C SER A 89 -9.00 27.68 41.29
N ALA A 90 -9.83 26.82 41.87
CA ALA A 90 -10.36 25.63 41.25
C ALA A 90 -11.29 25.94 40.03
N ALA A 91 -10.82 25.66 38.82
CA ALA A 91 -11.65 25.40 37.68
C ALA A 91 -10.84 24.56 36.69
N TRP A 92 -11.23 23.33 36.51
CA TRP A 92 -10.66 22.41 35.52
C TRP A 92 -10.89 22.96 34.11
N ARG A 93 -9.95 23.72 33.58
CA ARG A 93 -9.85 23.99 32.15
C ARG A 93 -8.68 23.15 31.62
N LEU A 94 -8.99 22.19 30.77
CA LEU A 94 -7.98 21.49 29.97
C LEU A 94 -7.23 22.52 29.12
N PRO A 95 -5.88 22.53 29.11
CA PRO A 95 -5.14 23.43 28.24
C PRO A 95 -5.40 23.03 26.77
N PRO A 96 -5.51 24.00 25.84
CA PRO A 96 -5.54 23.68 24.43
C PRO A 96 -4.21 23.03 24.04
N CYS A 97 -4.21 21.73 23.77
CA CYS A 97 -3.08 21.05 23.15
C CYS A 97 -2.76 21.78 21.85
N ALA A 98 -1.65 22.51 21.83
CA ALA A 98 -1.05 22.98 20.61
C ALA A 98 -0.73 21.74 19.75
N PHE A 99 -1.59 21.46 18.80
CA PHE A 99 -1.36 20.46 17.77
C PHE A 99 -0.15 20.92 16.95
N ARG A 100 1.03 20.48 17.34
CA ARG A 100 2.21 20.56 16.48
C ARG A 100 1.90 19.69 15.28
N ALA A 101 1.68 20.31 14.13
CA ALA A 101 1.51 19.60 12.88
C ALA A 101 2.71 18.68 12.65
N LEU A 102 2.48 17.38 12.78
CA LEU A 102 3.46 16.37 12.37
C LEU A 102 3.81 16.59 10.89
N PRO A 103 5.06 16.34 10.48
CA PRO A 103 5.44 16.48 9.08
C PRO A 103 4.51 15.62 8.23
N ARG A 104 3.85 16.27 7.29
CA ARG A 104 2.92 15.63 6.35
C ARG A 104 3.73 14.74 5.41
N GLU A 105 3.44 13.45 5.38
CA GLU A 105 4.08 12.51 4.44
C GLU A 105 3.82 12.94 2.98
N PRO A 106 4.87 12.97 2.12
CA PRO A 106 4.77 13.54 0.77
C PRO A 106 4.17 12.60 -0.29
N THR A 107 3.83 11.35 0.02
CA THR A 107 3.57 10.32 -1.01
C THR A 107 2.22 10.40 -1.72
N SER A 108 1.18 11.00 -1.12
CA SER A 108 -0.12 11.17 -1.79
C SER A 108 -0.31 12.53 -2.49
N ARG A 109 0.52 13.52 -2.15
CA ARG A 109 0.41 14.88 -2.70
C ARG A 109 1.03 15.07 -4.09
N ILE A 110 1.83 14.11 -4.57
CA ILE A 110 2.67 14.31 -5.77
C ILE A 110 1.86 14.29 -7.07
N ALA A 111 0.72 13.60 -7.12
CA ALA A 111 -0.10 13.52 -8.33
C ALA A 111 -1.04 14.73 -8.51
N VAL A 112 -1.34 15.47 -7.45
CA VAL A 112 -2.38 16.52 -7.42
C VAL A 112 -1.84 17.91 -7.06
N ALA A 113 -0.63 18.03 -6.55
CA ALA A 113 0.03 19.28 -6.18
C ALA A 113 0.37 20.13 -7.43
N GLY A 114 -0.62 20.77 -8.01
CA GLY A 114 -0.48 21.63 -9.18
C GLY A 114 -1.79 21.80 -9.97
N MET A 115 -2.91 21.26 -9.50
CA MET A 115 -4.20 21.54 -10.12
C MET A 115 -4.60 23.00 -9.84
N ASN A 116 -4.86 23.75 -10.91
CA ASN A 116 -5.41 25.10 -10.83
C ASN A 116 -6.82 25.04 -10.23
N ALA A 117 -7.25 26.12 -9.55
CA ALA A 117 -8.59 26.21 -8.98
C ALA A 117 -9.71 25.86 -9.98
N ALA A 118 -9.52 26.22 -11.27
CA ALA A 118 -10.45 25.88 -12.34
C ALA A 118 -10.55 24.35 -12.59
N ALA A 119 -9.43 23.62 -12.55
CA ALA A 119 -9.42 22.16 -12.72
C ALA A 119 -10.05 21.44 -11.52
N THR A 120 -9.85 21.97 -10.32
CA THR A 120 -10.48 21.49 -9.09
C THR A 120 -12.00 21.66 -9.16
N LEU A 121 -12.47 22.84 -9.56
CA LEU A 121 -13.89 23.12 -9.73
C LEU A 121 -14.52 22.27 -10.84
N LEU A 122 -13.81 22.09 -11.95
CA LEU A 122 -14.24 21.22 -13.05
C LEU A 122 -14.41 19.77 -12.59
N PHE A 123 -13.48 19.25 -11.79
CA PHE A 123 -13.60 17.90 -11.22
C PHE A 123 -14.83 17.78 -10.32
N ALA A 124 -15.05 18.74 -9.41
CA ALA A 124 -16.20 18.73 -8.53
C ALA A 124 -17.52 18.83 -9.31
N LEU A 125 -17.58 19.69 -10.33
CA LEU A 125 -18.75 19.84 -11.20
C LEU A 125 -19.04 18.56 -12.00
N LYS A 126 -18.01 17.94 -12.60
CA LYS A 126 -18.15 16.64 -13.28
C LYS A 126 -18.74 15.57 -12.36
N LEU A 127 -18.21 15.45 -11.14
CA LEU A 127 -18.68 14.47 -10.18
C LEU A 127 -20.14 14.75 -9.80
N TYR A 128 -20.49 16.00 -9.52
CA TYR A 128 -21.86 16.40 -9.21
C TYR A 128 -22.82 16.07 -10.35
N VAL A 129 -22.50 16.47 -11.58
CA VAL A 129 -23.31 16.18 -12.78
C VAL A 129 -23.46 14.68 -12.99
N ALA A 130 -22.40 13.91 -12.83
CA ALA A 130 -22.45 12.44 -12.95
C ALA A 130 -23.36 11.82 -11.88
N CYS A 131 -23.29 12.27 -10.64
CA CYS A 131 -24.16 11.79 -9.56
C CYS A 131 -25.63 12.11 -9.83
N MET A 132 -25.94 13.33 -10.31
CA MET A 132 -27.31 13.73 -10.64
C MET A 132 -27.84 12.98 -11.86
N LEU A 133 -27.01 12.81 -12.89
CA LEU A 133 -27.38 12.01 -14.08
C LEU A 133 -27.67 10.57 -13.70
N ALA A 134 -26.84 9.95 -12.89
CA ALA A 134 -27.02 8.58 -12.39
C ALA A 134 -28.30 8.45 -11.56
N PHE A 135 -28.56 9.40 -10.69
CA PHE A 135 -29.77 9.44 -9.86
C PHE A 135 -31.03 9.56 -10.73
N VAL A 136 -31.07 10.52 -11.64
CA VAL A 136 -32.22 10.72 -12.54
C VAL A 136 -32.45 9.50 -13.40
N ALA A 137 -31.41 8.91 -13.98
CA ALA A 137 -31.53 7.70 -14.80
C ALA A 137 -32.08 6.53 -13.98
N SER A 138 -31.62 6.34 -12.74
CA SER A 138 -32.14 5.26 -11.88
C SER A 138 -33.58 5.48 -11.44
N VAL A 139 -34.00 6.74 -11.22
CA VAL A 139 -35.40 7.07 -10.94
C VAL A 139 -36.29 6.80 -12.17
N HIS A 140 -35.87 7.20 -13.36
CA HIS A 140 -36.65 6.94 -14.59
C HIS A 140 -36.79 5.45 -14.90
N LEU A 141 -35.84 4.64 -14.50
CA LEU A 141 -35.91 3.18 -14.65
C LEU A 141 -36.70 2.50 -13.51
N GLY A 142 -37.23 3.26 -12.55
CA GLY A 142 -38.04 2.75 -11.44
C GLY A 142 -37.26 1.90 -10.43
N LEU A 143 -35.95 2.13 -10.27
CA LEU A 143 -35.16 1.37 -9.32
C LEU A 143 -35.43 1.82 -7.87
N GLU A 144 -35.44 0.85 -6.94
CA GLU A 144 -35.80 1.11 -5.52
C GLU A 144 -34.72 1.87 -4.76
N GLN A 145 -33.43 1.65 -5.05
CA GLN A 145 -32.32 2.19 -4.25
C GLN A 145 -31.41 3.11 -5.08
N ASN A 146 -31.99 4.19 -5.59
CA ASN A 146 -31.37 5.12 -6.55
C ASN A 146 -30.02 5.71 -6.10
N TYR A 147 -29.76 5.80 -4.79
CA TYR A 147 -28.51 6.33 -4.25
C TYR A 147 -27.28 5.49 -4.62
N TRP A 148 -27.42 4.18 -4.87
CA TRP A 148 -26.28 3.34 -5.24
C TRP A 148 -25.65 3.70 -6.58
N ALA A 149 -26.44 4.20 -7.53
CA ALA A 149 -25.93 4.72 -8.78
C ALA A 149 -25.05 5.95 -8.55
N SER A 150 -25.49 6.89 -7.69
CA SER A 150 -24.70 8.08 -7.30
C SER A 150 -23.47 7.71 -6.48
N VAL A 151 -23.59 6.81 -5.50
CA VAL A 151 -22.45 6.30 -4.72
C VAL A 151 -21.42 5.62 -5.61
N THR A 152 -21.88 4.96 -6.70
CA THR A 152 -20.97 4.38 -7.70
C THR A 152 -20.17 5.45 -8.44
N CYS A 153 -20.79 6.57 -8.82
CA CYS A 153 -20.07 7.71 -9.40
C CYS A 153 -18.98 8.23 -8.45
N VAL A 154 -19.31 8.41 -7.16
CA VAL A 154 -18.36 8.87 -6.14
C VAL A 154 -17.20 7.87 -5.96
N ALA A 155 -17.48 6.57 -5.89
CA ALA A 155 -16.46 5.55 -5.69
C ALA A 155 -15.47 5.44 -6.90
N LEU A 156 -15.95 5.77 -8.11
CA LEU A 156 -15.13 5.79 -9.32
C LEU A 156 -14.44 7.13 -9.55
N ALA A 157 -14.87 8.19 -8.87
CA ALA A 157 -14.35 9.53 -9.07
C ALA A 157 -12.84 9.61 -8.90
N ASN A 158 -12.20 10.21 -9.88
CA ASN A 158 -10.77 10.48 -9.87
C ASN A 158 -10.48 11.70 -10.75
N PRO A 159 -9.57 12.60 -10.37
CA PRO A 159 -9.20 13.74 -11.21
C PRO A 159 -8.64 13.35 -12.57
N ILE A 160 -8.14 12.12 -12.73
CA ILE A 160 -7.49 11.60 -13.95
C ILE A 160 -8.43 10.60 -14.62
N SER A 161 -8.81 10.85 -15.87
CA SER A 161 -9.79 10.05 -16.62
C SER A 161 -9.36 8.59 -16.85
N ALA A 162 -8.08 8.34 -17.05
CA ALA A 162 -7.55 6.97 -17.17
C ALA A 162 -7.87 6.11 -15.95
N ASN A 163 -7.79 6.69 -14.75
CA ASN A 163 -8.12 6.01 -13.50
C ASN A 163 -9.63 5.74 -13.38
N VAL A 164 -10.48 6.68 -13.82
CA VAL A 164 -11.94 6.48 -13.86
C VAL A 164 -12.29 5.28 -14.74
N ARG A 165 -11.76 5.23 -15.97
CA ARG A 165 -12.02 4.14 -16.93
C ARG A 165 -11.49 2.79 -16.44
N SER A 166 -10.27 2.76 -15.89
CA SER A 166 -9.69 1.55 -15.31
C SER A 166 -10.55 1.01 -14.17
N LYS A 167 -10.90 1.86 -13.21
CA LYS A 167 -11.76 1.49 -12.08
C LYS A 167 -13.16 1.08 -12.54
N ALA A 168 -13.73 1.76 -13.54
CA ALA A 168 -15.06 1.44 -14.11
C ALA A 168 -15.10 0.01 -14.64
N LEU A 169 -14.12 -0.38 -15.48
CA LEU A 169 -14.03 -1.73 -16.03
C LEU A 169 -13.91 -2.79 -14.90
N TYR A 170 -12.99 -2.59 -13.98
CA TYR A 170 -12.76 -3.55 -12.90
C TYR A 170 -13.93 -3.60 -11.90
N ARG A 171 -14.63 -2.49 -11.66
CA ARG A 171 -15.87 -2.47 -10.88
C ARG A 171 -16.96 -3.27 -11.54
N LEU A 172 -17.16 -3.10 -12.86
CA LEU A 172 -18.14 -3.88 -13.61
C LEU A 172 -17.88 -5.38 -13.50
N LEU A 173 -16.65 -5.81 -13.76
CA LEU A 173 -16.26 -7.22 -13.67
C LEU A 173 -16.44 -7.79 -12.26
N GLY A 174 -16.02 -7.04 -11.23
CA GLY A 174 -16.19 -7.44 -9.83
C GLY A 174 -17.65 -7.57 -9.42
N THR A 175 -18.51 -6.64 -9.85
CA THR A 175 -19.94 -6.64 -9.54
C THR A 175 -20.68 -7.79 -10.22
N LEU A 176 -20.41 -8.02 -11.51
CA LEU A 176 -21.02 -9.14 -12.26
C LEU A 176 -20.61 -10.48 -11.62
N GLY A 177 -19.32 -10.66 -11.34
CA GLY A 177 -18.83 -11.85 -10.65
C GLY A 177 -19.48 -12.06 -9.28
N ALA A 178 -19.64 -10.99 -8.50
CA ALA A 178 -20.28 -11.03 -7.19
C ALA A 178 -21.78 -11.43 -7.29
N GLY A 179 -22.51 -10.85 -8.24
CA GLY A 179 -23.91 -11.17 -8.47
C GLY A 179 -24.10 -12.65 -8.83
N VAL A 180 -23.33 -13.16 -9.78
CA VAL A 180 -23.37 -14.59 -10.16
C VAL A 180 -23.01 -15.48 -8.98
N THR A 181 -21.99 -15.13 -8.20
CA THR A 181 -21.57 -15.94 -7.03
C THR A 181 -22.61 -15.90 -5.92
N ALA A 182 -23.22 -14.73 -5.65
CA ALA A 182 -24.30 -14.61 -4.66
C ALA A 182 -25.50 -15.47 -5.02
N LEU A 183 -25.90 -15.48 -6.30
CA LEU A 183 -26.98 -16.33 -6.80
C LEU A 183 -26.62 -17.83 -6.71
N ALA A 184 -25.37 -18.19 -7.00
CA ALA A 184 -24.91 -19.58 -6.87
C ALA A 184 -24.94 -20.04 -5.41
N ILE A 185 -24.47 -19.21 -4.47
CA ILE A 185 -24.51 -19.49 -3.02
C ILE A 185 -25.96 -19.60 -2.55
N GLY A 186 -26.82 -18.65 -2.94
CA GLY A 186 -28.25 -18.69 -2.60
C GLY A 186 -28.97 -19.88 -3.18
N GLY A 187 -28.68 -20.25 -4.42
CA GLY A 187 -29.24 -21.45 -5.06
C GLY A 187 -28.77 -22.76 -4.41
N LEU A 188 -27.53 -22.80 -3.93
CA LEU A 188 -26.96 -23.99 -3.29
C LEU A 188 -27.47 -24.20 -1.85
N PHE A 189 -27.56 -23.13 -1.06
CA PHE A 189 -27.92 -23.22 0.38
C PHE A 189 -29.36 -22.80 0.67
N GLY A 190 -30.06 -22.21 -0.29
CA GLY A 190 -31.48 -21.85 -0.18
C GLY A 190 -31.77 -20.91 1.00
N ILE A 191 -32.71 -21.35 1.86
CA ILE A 191 -33.18 -20.57 3.02
C ILE A 191 -32.25 -20.65 4.24
N LEU A 192 -31.16 -21.40 4.18
CA LEU A 192 -30.27 -21.59 5.32
C LEU A 192 -29.35 -20.39 5.49
N SER A 193 -29.70 -19.48 6.37
CA SER A 193 -28.96 -18.21 6.60
C SER A 193 -27.51 -18.43 6.99
N PHE A 194 -27.23 -19.36 7.92
CA PHE A 194 -25.87 -19.62 8.41
C PHE A 194 -24.92 -20.11 7.32
N PRO A 195 -25.22 -21.13 6.48
CA PRO A 195 -24.37 -21.54 5.37
C PRO A 195 -24.15 -20.43 4.33
N VAL A 196 -25.14 -19.59 4.04
CA VAL A 196 -25.01 -18.46 3.11
C VAL A 196 -23.99 -17.45 3.64
N VAL A 197 -24.08 -17.07 4.92
CA VAL A 197 -23.14 -16.15 5.56
C VAL A 197 -21.73 -16.74 5.57
N LEU A 198 -21.59 -18.02 5.98
CA LEU A 198 -20.29 -18.70 6.04
C LEU A 198 -19.64 -18.81 4.65
N ALA A 199 -20.38 -19.29 3.65
CA ALA A 199 -19.87 -19.44 2.28
C ALA A 199 -19.47 -18.09 1.69
N SER A 200 -20.28 -17.05 1.87
CA SER A 200 -19.97 -15.69 1.44
C SER A 200 -18.71 -15.17 2.10
N GLY A 201 -18.50 -15.42 3.40
CA GLY A 201 -17.31 -15.06 4.15
C GLY A 201 -16.05 -15.75 3.65
N VAL A 202 -16.11 -17.05 3.38
CA VAL A 202 -14.99 -17.82 2.83
C VAL A 202 -14.59 -17.26 1.45
N VAL A 203 -15.58 -17.10 0.56
CA VAL A 203 -15.32 -16.60 -0.80
C VAL A 203 -14.82 -15.15 -0.79
N ALA A 204 -15.39 -14.29 0.04
CA ALA A 204 -14.92 -12.91 0.20
C ALA A 204 -13.49 -12.85 0.74
N THR A 205 -13.17 -13.66 1.75
CA THR A 205 -11.81 -13.75 2.32
C THR A 205 -10.79 -14.23 1.28
N LEU A 206 -11.13 -15.23 0.47
CA LEU A 206 -10.29 -15.68 -0.65
C LEU A 206 -10.12 -14.55 -1.67
N GLY A 207 -11.19 -13.84 -2.02
CA GLY A 207 -11.14 -12.67 -2.91
C GLY A 207 -10.18 -11.59 -2.40
N PHE A 208 -10.24 -11.25 -1.12
CA PHE A 208 -9.32 -10.29 -0.50
C PHE A 208 -7.89 -10.80 -0.46
N THR A 209 -7.66 -12.08 -0.20
CA THR A 209 -6.32 -12.69 -0.20
C THR A 209 -5.69 -12.59 -1.58
N VAL A 210 -6.42 -12.95 -2.63
CA VAL A 210 -5.92 -12.87 -4.02
C VAL A 210 -5.75 -11.40 -4.44
N ALA A 211 -6.64 -10.50 -4.02
CA ALA A 211 -6.49 -9.07 -4.26
C ALA A 211 -5.22 -8.51 -3.61
N ALA A 212 -4.91 -8.91 -2.38
CA ALA A 212 -3.72 -8.46 -1.66
C ALA A 212 -2.41 -9.01 -2.28
N ALA A 213 -2.46 -10.20 -2.89
CA ALA A 213 -1.33 -10.74 -3.66
C ALA A 213 -1.09 -9.98 -4.98
N ASN A 214 -2.12 -9.34 -5.51
CA ASN A 214 -2.09 -8.68 -6.81
C ASN A 214 -2.00 -7.16 -6.64
N ARG A 215 -0.83 -6.58 -6.88
CA ARG A 215 -0.58 -5.13 -6.72
C ARG A 215 -0.97 -4.28 -7.94
N THR A 216 -1.54 -4.90 -8.96
CA THR A 216 -2.02 -4.21 -10.17
C THR A 216 -3.42 -3.62 -9.98
N PRO A 217 -3.88 -2.71 -10.86
CA PRO A 217 -5.26 -2.20 -10.82
C PRO A 217 -6.35 -3.27 -10.87
N ARG A 218 -6.02 -4.50 -11.31
CA ARG A 218 -6.92 -5.67 -11.31
C ARG A 218 -7.36 -6.11 -9.90
N ALA A 219 -6.53 -5.85 -8.89
CA ALA A 219 -6.87 -6.11 -7.48
C ALA A 219 -8.19 -5.45 -7.07
N TYR A 220 -8.49 -4.27 -7.63
CA TYR A 220 -9.72 -3.55 -7.37
C TYR A 220 -10.99 -4.35 -7.75
N ALA A 221 -10.93 -5.15 -8.83
CA ALA A 221 -12.05 -6.03 -9.21
C ALA A 221 -12.35 -7.07 -8.12
N LEU A 222 -11.32 -7.71 -7.57
CA LEU A 222 -11.45 -8.73 -6.53
C LEU A 222 -11.89 -8.14 -5.18
N GLN A 223 -11.43 -6.93 -4.85
CA GLN A 223 -11.87 -6.22 -3.65
C GLN A 223 -13.36 -5.92 -3.72
N LEU A 224 -13.82 -5.35 -4.85
CA LEU A 224 -15.22 -5.00 -5.04
C LEU A 224 -16.09 -6.23 -5.21
N PHE A 225 -15.57 -7.30 -5.82
CA PHE A 225 -16.23 -8.60 -5.85
C PHE A 225 -16.58 -9.06 -4.42
N ALA A 226 -15.60 -9.07 -3.51
CA ALA A 226 -15.81 -9.52 -2.14
C ALA A 226 -16.79 -8.63 -1.36
N VAL A 227 -16.68 -7.30 -1.50
CA VAL A 227 -17.59 -6.35 -0.87
C VAL A 227 -19.01 -6.49 -1.43
N THR A 228 -19.17 -6.56 -2.75
CA THR A 228 -20.48 -6.65 -3.41
C THR A 228 -21.13 -8.00 -3.14
N LEU A 229 -20.35 -9.09 -3.04
CA LEU A 229 -20.86 -10.40 -2.63
C LEU A 229 -21.49 -10.33 -1.25
N CYS A 230 -20.79 -9.76 -0.26
CA CYS A 230 -21.33 -9.58 1.09
C CYS A 230 -22.57 -8.68 1.07
N LEU A 231 -22.58 -7.63 0.26
CA LEU A 231 -23.69 -6.69 0.13
C LEU A 231 -24.96 -7.35 -0.43
N ILE A 232 -24.82 -8.25 -1.39
CA ILE A 232 -25.95 -8.97 -2.00
C ILE A 232 -26.37 -10.16 -1.10
N ALA A 233 -25.45 -11.05 -0.77
CA ALA A 233 -25.78 -12.31 -0.11
C ALA A 233 -26.05 -12.13 1.40
N VAL A 234 -25.18 -11.40 2.12
CA VAL A 234 -25.32 -11.23 3.58
C VAL A 234 -26.33 -10.15 3.93
N GLY A 235 -26.32 -9.04 3.18
CA GLY A 235 -27.28 -7.94 3.40
C GLY A 235 -28.74 -8.33 3.24
N ASN A 236 -29.01 -9.43 2.56
CA ASN A 236 -30.38 -9.90 2.27
C ASN A 236 -30.63 -11.34 2.71
N VAL A 237 -29.86 -11.81 3.67
CA VAL A 237 -29.95 -13.20 4.18
C VAL A 237 -31.30 -13.54 4.79
N GLU A 238 -32.05 -12.54 5.26
CA GLU A 238 -33.40 -12.70 5.82
C GLU A 238 -34.48 -12.79 4.73
N HIS A 239 -34.17 -12.43 3.49
CA HIS A 239 -35.11 -12.40 2.37
C HIS A 239 -34.58 -13.21 1.17
N PRO A 240 -34.34 -14.52 1.32
CA PRO A 240 -33.72 -15.36 0.28
C PRO A 240 -34.54 -15.42 -1.03
N GLY A 241 -35.90 -15.30 -0.93
CA GLY A 241 -36.75 -15.28 -2.11
C GLY A 241 -36.61 -14.08 -3.02
N ARG A 242 -36.02 -12.97 -2.53
CA ARG A 242 -35.76 -11.73 -3.30
C ARG A 242 -34.31 -11.62 -3.78
N LEU A 243 -33.47 -12.62 -3.53
CA LEU A 243 -32.05 -12.55 -3.81
C LEU A 243 -31.72 -12.29 -5.28
N PHE A 244 -32.51 -12.88 -6.19
CA PHE A 244 -32.33 -12.64 -7.64
C PHE A 244 -32.64 -11.19 -8.02
N ASP A 245 -33.77 -10.67 -7.55
CA ASP A 245 -34.20 -9.29 -7.83
C ASP A 245 -33.21 -8.28 -7.27
N ILE A 246 -32.72 -8.52 -6.05
CA ILE A 246 -31.71 -7.68 -5.39
C ILE A 246 -30.38 -7.75 -6.11
N ALA A 247 -29.93 -8.92 -6.55
CA ALA A 247 -28.69 -9.05 -7.30
C ALA A 247 -28.77 -8.30 -8.65
N LEU A 248 -29.90 -8.44 -9.36
CA LEU A 248 -30.15 -7.73 -10.60
C LEU A 248 -30.21 -6.22 -10.40
N LEU A 249 -30.94 -5.78 -9.36
CA LEU A 249 -31.06 -4.37 -8.98
C LEU A 249 -29.68 -3.75 -8.73
N ARG A 250 -28.82 -4.42 -7.92
CA ARG A 250 -27.45 -3.95 -7.62
C ARG A 250 -26.57 -3.84 -8.86
N VAL A 251 -26.60 -4.86 -9.73
CA VAL A 251 -25.84 -4.84 -10.98
C VAL A 251 -26.31 -3.68 -11.85
N THR A 252 -27.61 -3.47 -11.99
CA THR A 252 -28.18 -2.41 -12.82
C THR A 252 -27.83 -1.02 -12.28
N GLU A 253 -27.99 -0.76 -10.98
CA GLU A 253 -27.65 0.52 -10.33
C GLU A 253 -26.16 0.85 -10.50
N ILE A 254 -25.29 -0.14 -10.31
CA ILE A 254 -23.84 0.05 -10.48
C ILE A 254 -23.50 0.31 -11.95
N CYS A 255 -24.13 -0.39 -12.90
CA CYS A 255 -23.96 -0.15 -14.34
C CYS A 255 -24.38 1.27 -14.75
N ILE A 256 -25.49 1.77 -14.22
CA ILE A 256 -25.95 3.16 -14.46
C ILE A 256 -24.93 4.15 -13.93
N GLY A 257 -24.43 3.96 -12.69
CA GLY A 257 -23.41 4.82 -12.11
C GLY A 257 -22.12 4.81 -12.93
N ILE A 258 -21.66 3.62 -13.41
CA ILE A 258 -20.50 3.49 -14.29
C ILE A 258 -20.74 4.24 -15.61
N ALA A 259 -21.88 4.07 -16.23
CA ALA A 259 -22.22 4.72 -17.49
C ALA A 259 -22.26 6.25 -17.33
N ALA A 260 -22.91 6.76 -16.28
CA ALA A 260 -23.01 8.19 -16.00
C ALA A 260 -21.64 8.85 -15.79
N ILE A 261 -20.80 8.28 -14.91
CA ILE A 261 -19.47 8.87 -14.63
C ILE A 261 -18.55 8.78 -15.85
N THR A 262 -18.57 7.68 -16.61
CA THR A 262 -17.73 7.53 -17.79
C THR A 262 -18.18 8.43 -18.93
N LEU A 263 -19.49 8.65 -19.10
CA LEU A 263 -20.04 9.59 -20.05
C LEU A 263 -19.61 11.03 -19.73
N VAL A 264 -19.85 11.49 -18.50
CA VAL A 264 -19.49 12.85 -18.08
C VAL A 264 -17.99 13.10 -18.13
N ASP A 265 -17.19 12.12 -17.71
CA ASP A 265 -15.73 12.22 -17.79
C ASP A 265 -15.23 12.22 -19.25
N GLY A 266 -15.92 11.49 -20.14
CA GLY A 266 -15.62 11.46 -21.57
C GLY A 266 -15.83 12.78 -22.30
N LEU A 267 -16.77 13.64 -21.82
CA LEU A 267 -17.03 14.97 -22.38
C LEU A 267 -15.88 15.96 -22.12
N ALA A 268 -15.15 15.81 -21.02
CA ALA A 268 -14.01 16.67 -20.68
C ALA A 268 -12.87 15.84 -20.08
N PRO A 269 -12.21 14.98 -20.87
CA PRO A 269 -11.20 14.05 -20.34
C PRO A 269 -9.99 14.79 -19.80
N THR A 270 -9.47 14.31 -18.66
CA THR A 270 -8.24 14.82 -18.03
C THR A 270 -7.11 13.82 -18.27
N ALA A 271 -6.12 14.23 -19.04
CA ALA A 271 -5.00 13.39 -19.46
C ALA A 271 -4.05 13.03 -18.31
N LEU A 272 -3.56 11.79 -18.29
CA LEU A 272 -2.52 11.30 -17.37
C LEU A 272 -1.12 11.66 -17.88
N GLY A 273 -0.92 11.74 -19.21
CA GLY A 273 0.38 11.99 -19.84
C GLY A 273 1.17 13.16 -19.27
N PRO A 274 0.61 14.36 -19.07
CA PRO A 274 1.31 15.49 -18.48
C PRO A 274 1.83 15.23 -17.07
N SER A 275 1.08 14.50 -16.24
CA SER A 275 1.49 14.14 -14.88
C SER A 275 2.69 13.18 -14.88
N VAL A 276 2.71 12.21 -15.80
CA VAL A 276 3.83 11.28 -15.98
C VAL A 276 5.09 12.04 -16.42
N ARG A 277 4.96 12.94 -17.39
CA ARG A 277 6.07 13.79 -17.87
C ARG A 277 6.66 14.67 -16.76
N THR A 278 5.80 15.31 -15.97
CA THR A 278 6.24 16.14 -14.83
C THR A 278 7.01 15.30 -13.80
N ARG A 279 6.59 14.05 -13.58
CA ARG A 279 7.25 13.12 -12.67
C ARG A 279 8.61 12.70 -13.24
N LEU A 280 8.69 12.33 -14.50
CA LEU A 280 9.95 11.99 -15.18
C LEU A 280 10.94 13.15 -15.15
N ARG A 281 10.53 14.38 -15.47
CA ARG A 281 11.37 15.58 -15.41
C ARG A 281 11.95 15.88 -14.03
N ARG A 282 11.30 15.48 -12.94
CA ARG A 282 11.84 15.61 -11.58
C ARG A 282 12.80 14.48 -11.23
N TRP A 283 12.49 13.30 -11.67
CA TRP A 283 13.18 12.10 -11.26
C TRP A 283 14.42 11.78 -12.09
N LEU A 284 14.42 11.99 -13.42
CA LEU A 284 15.59 11.76 -14.27
C LEU A 284 16.85 12.52 -13.82
N PRO A 285 16.78 13.80 -13.40
CA PRO A 285 17.94 14.49 -12.83
C PRO A 285 18.47 13.85 -11.54
N GLU A 286 17.61 13.30 -10.67
CA GLU A 286 18.03 12.60 -9.44
C GLU A 286 18.82 11.32 -9.80
N VAL A 287 18.37 10.55 -10.80
CA VAL A 287 19.09 9.36 -11.30
C VAL A 287 20.40 9.76 -11.98
N ARG A 288 20.41 10.87 -12.72
CA ARG A 288 21.63 11.40 -13.33
C ARG A 288 22.67 11.79 -12.28
N GLN A 289 22.25 12.51 -11.26
CA GLN A 289 23.14 12.87 -10.15
C GLN A 289 23.70 11.62 -9.47
N TRP A 290 22.90 10.59 -9.26
CA TRP A 290 23.39 9.32 -8.70
C TRP A 290 24.45 8.67 -9.58
N LEU A 291 24.26 8.67 -10.91
CA LEU A 291 25.26 8.19 -11.86
C LEU A 291 26.57 9.02 -11.79
N ASP A 292 26.45 10.36 -11.77
CA ASP A 292 27.60 11.26 -11.72
C ASP A 292 28.39 11.10 -10.40
N ASP A 293 27.72 10.91 -9.27
CA ASP A 293 28.33 10.61 -7.98
C ASP A 293 29.08 9.27 -8.00
N ALA A 294 28.49 8.23 -8.61
CA ALA A 294 29.15 6.93 -8.77
C ALA A 294 30.39 7.00 -9.69
N VAL A 295 30.33 7.82 -10.74
CA VAL A 295 31.45 8.09 -11.64
C VAL A 295 32.56 8.86 -10.93
N ALA A 296 32.22 9.88 -10.15
CA ALA A 296 33.17 10.66 -9.37
C ALA A 296 33.81 9.87 -8.21
N GLY A 297 33.22 8.74 -7.84
CA GLY A 297 33.68 7.92 -6.72
C GLY A 297 33.32 8.50 -5.35
N ASN A 298 32.32 9.35 -5.29
CA ASN A 298 31.84 9.91 -4.04
C ASN A 298 31.25 8.79 -3.16
N VAL A 299 31.83 8.60 -1.96
CA VAL A 299 31.37 7.58 -1.03
C VAL A 299 29.99 7.95 -0.52
N ALA A 300 29.09 6.98 -0.51
CA ALA A 300 27.73 7.16 -0.07
C ALA A 300 27.66 7.62 1.39
N THR A 301 27.16 8.81 1.62
CA THR A 301 26.63 9.22 2.91
C THR A 301 25.27 8.57 3.16
N ASP A 302 24.81 8.49 4.43
CA ASP A 302 23.48 7.95 4.76
C ASP A 302 22.36 8.68 4.01
N VAL A 303 22.51 9.96 3.76
CA VAL A 303 21.58 10.77 2.97
C VAL A 303 21.55 10.31 1.51
N ALA A 304 22.71 10.01 0.91
CA ALA A 304 22.77 9.49 -0.45
C ALA A 304 22.14 8.09 -0.56
N ALA A 305 22.30 7.23 0.45
CA ALA A 305 21.64 5.93 0.48
C ALA A 305 20.11 6.06 0.51
N GLN A 306 19.56 7.00 1.25
CA GLN A 306 18.11 7.29 1.27
C GLN A 306 17.62 7.82 -0.08
N HIS A 307 18.38 8.70 -0.76
CA HIS A 307 18.04 9.19 -2.09
C HIS A 307 18.00 8.06 -3.13
N ARG A 308 18.93 7.10 -3.07
CA ARG A 308 18.94 5.91 -3.94
C ARG A 308 17.72 5.03 -3.75
N LEU A 309 17.36 4.75 -2.49
CA LEU A 309 16.16 3.99 -2.16
C LEU A 309 14.90 4.67 -2.70
N LYS A 310 14.83 6.00 -2.55
CA LYS A 310 13.73 6.79 -3.08
C LYS A 310 13.68 6.72 -4.61
N ALA A 311 14.82 6.83 -5.29
CA ALA A 311 14.88 6.74 -6.76
C ALA A 311 14.35 5.39 -7.28
N VAL A 312 14.69 4.27 -6.62
CA VAL A 312 14.17 2.94 -6.99
C VAL A 312 12.68 2.80 -6.63
N ALA A 313 12.23 3.35 -5.49
CA ALA A 313 10.83 3.38 -5.14
C ALA A 313 9.99 4.18 -6.16
N ASP A 314 10.53 5.27 -6.67
CA ASP A 314 9.89 6.08 -7.71
C ASP A 314 9.82 5.34 -9.06
N LEU A 315 10.81 4.47 -9.38
CA LEU A 315 10.76 3.59 -10.56
C LEU A 315 9.60 2.58 -10.44
N SER A 316 9.47 1.90 -9.30
CA SER A 316 8.36 0.97 -9.04
C SER A 316 7.01 1.67 -9.08
N ALA A 317 6.92 2.88 -8.52
CA ALA A 317 5.70 3.69 -8.58
C ALA A 317 5.34 4.13 -10.00
N LEU A 318 6.35 4.39 -10.85
CA LEU A 318 6.13 4.69 -12.26
C LEU A 318 5.55 3.50 -13.02
N SER A 319 5.93 2.27 -12.67
CA SER A 319 5.36 1.04 -13.26
C SER A 319 3.86 0.91 -13.02
N LEU A 320 3.40 1.25 -11.81
CA LEU A 320 1.96 1.25 -11.48
C LEU A 320 1.18 2.28 -12.29
N VAL A 321 1.76 3.47 -12.48
CA VAL A 321 1.14 4.55 -13.28
C VAL A 321 1.14 4.19 -14.76
N ALA A 322 2.21 3.58 -15.26
CA ALA A 322 2.33 3.15 -16.65
C ALA A 322 1.26 2.12 -17.06
N GLU A 323 0.87 1.21 -16.17
CA GLU A 323 -0.27 0.31 -16.40
C GLU A 323 -1.60 1.05 -16.57
N GLN A 324 -1.79 2.18 -15.86
CA GLN A 324 -3.00 2.99 -15.97
C GLN A 324 -3.09 3.76 -17.30
N LEU A 325 -1.94 4.07 -17.92
CA LEU A 325 -1.91 4.75 -19.23
C LEU A 325 -2.61 3.98 -20.33
N ARG A 326 -2.76 2.65 -20.23
CA ARG A 326 -3.53 1.84 -21.20
C ARG A 326 -4.99 2.29 -21.34
N PHE A 327 -5.51 2.96 -20.32
CA PHE A 327 -6.87 3.49 -20.28
C PHE A 327 -6.95 4.97 -20.65
N ASP A 328 -5.81 5.61 -20.96
CA ASP A 328 -5.75 7.00 -21.40
C ASP A 328 -5.92 7.11 -22.91
N SER A 329 -7.06 7.61 -23.35
CA SER A 329 -7.35 7.81 -24.79
C SER A 329 -6.53 8.92 -25.43
N THR A 330 -5.83 9.74 -24.64
CA THR A 330 -5.00 10.85 -25.15
C THR A 330 -3.56 10.42 -25.45
N VAL A 331 -3.17 9.23 -25.02
CA VAL A 331 -1.82 8.70 -25.17
C VAL A 331 -1.80 7.62 -26.26
N SER A 332 -0.91 7.77 -27.23
CA SER A 332 -0.77 6.81 -28.32
C SER A 332 -0.11 5.50 -27.87
N ASN A 333 -0.38 4.41 -28.58
CA ASN A 333 0.29 3.12 -28.32
C ASN A 333 1.82 3.18 -28.44
N ARG A 334 2.35 4.11 -29.27
CA ARG A 334 3.80 4.33 -29.38
C ARG A 334 4.34 4.95 -28.11
N GLN A 335 3.67 5.96 -27.56
CA GLN A 335 4.06 6.59 -26.29
C GLN A 335 4.05 5.62 -25.11
N HIS A 336 3.07 4.71 -25.06
CA HIS A 336 3.06 3.63 -24.07
C HIS A 336 4.31 2.75 -24.15
N ARG A 337 4.64 2.29 -25.35
CA ARG A 337 5.82 1.45 -25.57
C ARG A 337 7.12 2.19 -25.27
N LEU A 338 7.20 3.47 -25.62
CA LEU A 338 8.34 4.33 -25.27
C LEU A 338 8.54 4.41 -23.76
N LEU A 339 7.46 4.61 -23.00
CA LEU A 339 7.55 4.65 -21.53
C LEU A 339 8.01 3.30 -20.94
N PHE A 340 7.51 2.18 -21.44
CA PHE A 340 7.97 0.86 -21.00
C PHE A 340 9.43 0.59 -21.35
N ALA A 341 9.87 1.01 -22.55
CA ALA A 341 11.26 0.91 -22.95
C ALA A 341 12.17 1.77 -22.05
N LEU A 342 11.74 2.99 -21.74
CA LEU A 342 12.43 3.89 -20.81
C LEU A 342 12.57 3.28 -19.42
N GLN A 343 11.48 2.74 -18.86
CA GLN A 343 11.50 2.07 -17.56
C GLN A 343 12.46 0.89 -17.54
N ARG A 344 12.44 0.04 -18.58
CA ARG A 344 13.32 -1.12 -18.68
C ARG A 344 14.80 -0.71 -18.80
N ARG A 345 15.11 0.39 -19.51
CA ARG A 345 16.47 0.94 -19.58
C ARG A 345 16.93 1.47 -18.23
N LEU A 346 16.07 2.18 -17.52
CA LEU A 346 16.33 2.67 -16.17
C LEU A 346 16.53 1.52 -15.18
N ALA A 347 15.69 0.48 -15.25
CA ALA A 347 15.83 -0.72 -14.42
C ALA A 347 17.20 -1.40 -14.61
N ARG A 348 17.70 -1.46 -15.85
CA ARG A 348 19.03 -2.02 -16.17
C ARG A 348 20.18 -1.08 -15.82
N LEU A 349 19.96 0.21 -15.72
CA LEU A 349 20.97 1.18 -15.30
C LEU A 349 21.28 1.07 -13.80
N VAL A 350 20.30 0.75 -12.95
CA VAL A 350 20.46 0.66 -11.48
C VAL A 350 21.58 -0.31 -11.06
N PRO A 351 21.63 -1.58 -11.53
CA PRO A 351 22.74 -2.48 -11.17
C PRO A 351 24.09 -2.01 -11.71
N LEU A 352 24.15 -1.33 -12.87
CA LEU A 352 25.37 -0.76 -13.41
C LEU A 352 25.93 0.38 -12.54
N ILE A 353 25.08 1.27 -12.05
CA ILE A 353 25.49 2.30 -11.08
C ILE A 353 26.02 1.64 -9.81
N GLY A 354 25.33 0.63 -9.29
CA GLY A 354 25.79 -0.14 -8.13
C GLY A 354 27.11 -0.87 -8.36
N ALA A 355 27.40 -1.33 -9.58
CA ALA A 355 28.67 -1.92 -9.97
C ALA A 355 29.81 -0.90 -9.99
N LEU A 356 29.55 0.32 -10.52
CA LEU A 356 30.50 1.43 -10.49
C LEU A 356 30.87 1.82 -9.04
N GLU A 357 29.92 1.91 -8.15
CA GLU A 357 30.17 2.18 -6.74
C GLU A 357 31.00 1.08 -6.07
N ALA A 358 30.66 -0.20 -6.35
CA ALA A 358 31.38 -1.32 -5.81
C ALA A 358 32.84 -1.41 -6.30
N THR A 359 33.08 -1.13 -7.58
CA THR A 359 34.44 -1.11 -8.15
C THR A 359 35.28 0.02 -7.56
N THR A 360 34.68 1.17 -7.25
CA THR A 360 35.34 2.28 -6.55
C THR A 360 35.76 1.89 -5.13
N ALA A 361 34.81 1.36 -4.34
CA ALA A 361 35.08 0.90 -2.99
C ALA A 361 36.05 -0.28 -2.94
N GLY A 362 35.97 -1.21 -3.91
CA GLY A 362 36.82 -2.38 -4.01
C GLY A 362 38.27 -2.06 -4.35
N SER A 363 38.51 -1.01 -5.15
CA SER A 363 39.88 -0.59 -5.52
C SER A 363 40.69 -0.12 -4.31
N SER A 364 40.07 0.37 -3.25
CA SER A 364 40.71 0.79 -2.01
C SER A 364 40.92 -0.35 -1.00
N ARG A 365 40.13 -1.43 -1.10
CA ARG A 365 40.13 -2.53 -0.12
C ARG A 365 40.97 -3.74 -0.55
N LEU A 366 40.98 -4.06 -1.83
CA LEU A 366 41.74 -5.20 -2.35
C LEU A 366 43.19 -4.80 -2.65
N HIS A 367 44.13 -5.33 -1.89
CA HIS A 367 45.56 -4.98 -1.99
C HIS A 367 46.31 -5.78 -3.05
N ASP A 368 45.75 -6.90 -3.54
CA ASP A 368 46.37 -7.73 -4.59
C ASP A 368 46.47 -6.95 -5.93
N PRO A 369 47.69 -6.78 -6.49
CA PRO A 369 47.90 -6.04 -7.75
C PRO A 369 47.10 -6.61 -8.93
N ALA A 370 46.96 -7.94 -9.01
CA ALA A 370 46.22 -8.62 -10.07
C ALA A 370 44.75 -8.26 -10.06
N TRP A 371 44.14 -8.19 -8.87
CA TRP A 371 42.77 -7.73 -8.68
C TRP A 371 42.59 -6.28 -9.03
N ARG A 372 43.51 -5.43 -8.59
CA ARG A 372 43.41 -3.99 -8.81
C ARG A 372 43.39 -3.64 -10.29
N ALA A 373 44.28 -4.24 -11.11
CA ALA A 373 44.32 -4.04 -12.55
C ALA A 373 42.98 -4.42 -13.22
N ARG A 374 42.40 -5.57 -12.82
CA ARG A 374 41.14 -6.04 -13.35
C ARG A 374 39.94 -5.20 -12.91
N ILE A 375 39.92 -4.74 -11.66
CA ILE A 375 38.87 -3.81 -11.16
C ILE A 375 38.91 -2.51 -11.97
N VAL A 376 40.08 -1.93 -12.25
CA VAL A 376 40.20 -0.71 -13.05
C VAL A 376 39.69 -0.91 -14.48
N ALA A 377 40.06 -2.04 -15.12
CA ALA A 377 39.60 -2.36 -16.47
C ALA A 377 38.07 -2.59 -16.52
N THR A 378 37.53 -3.32 -15.56
CA THR A 378 36.08 -3.54 -15.42
C THR A 378 35.34 -2.24 -15.21
N ARG A 379 35.84 -1.37 -14.32
CA ARG A 379 35.27 -0.03 -14.09
C ARG A 379 35.19 0.81 -15.36
N GLN A 380 36.23 0.80 -16.20
CA GLN A 380 36.23 1.56 -17.46
C GLN A 380 35.14 1.04 -18.41
N ARG A 381 34.97 -0.29 -18.51
CA ARG A 381 33.90 -0.88 -19.33
C ARG A 381 32.50 -0.60 -18.77
N ASP A 382 32.33 -0.66 -17.47
CA ASP A 382 31.05 -0.35 -16.82
C ASP A 382 30.68 1.13 -16.99
N LEU A 383 31.68 2.02 -16.93
CA LEU A 383 31.46 3.44 -17.21
C LEU A 383 30.97 3.66 -18.63
N ALA A 384 31.60 3.02 -19.63
CA ALA A 384 31.17 3.12 -21.02
C ALA A 384 29.75 2.55 -21.21
N ARG A 385 29.42 1.41 -20.58
CA ARG A 385 28.07 0.82 -20.59
C ARG A 385 27.02 1.72 -19.94
N ALA A 386 27.34 2.32 -18.80
CA ALA A 386 26.43 3.23 -18.08
C ALA A 386 26.20 4.53 -18.87
N GLN A 387 27.24 5.08 -19.49
CA GLN A 387 27.13 6.25 -20.37
C GLN A 387 26.26 5.95 -21.60
N GLN A 388 26.47 4.80 -22.24
CA GLN A 388 25.63 4.38 -23.37
C GLN A 388 24.16 4.17 -22.95
N ALA A 389 23.92 3.52 -21.80
CA ALA A 389 22.57 3.32 -21.28
C ALA A 389 21.89 4.66 -20.96
N TRP A 390 22.65 5.63 -20.43
CA TRP A 390 22.13 6.97 -20.17
C TRP A 390 21.78 7.71 -21.47
N THR A 391 22.63 7.62 -22.49
CA THR A 391 22.34 8.20 -23.82
C THR A 391 21.07 7.59 -24.42
N ASP A 392 20.89 6.27 -24.32
CA ASP A 392 19.67 5.60 -24.77
C ASP A 392 18.43 6.11 -24.01
N ILE A 393 18.56 6.37 -22.70
CA ILE A 393 17.49 6.93 -21.86
C ILE A 393 17.13 8.35 -22.33
N GLN A 394 18.11 9.19 -22.61
CA GLN A 394 17.88 10.56 -23.12
C GLN A 394 17.17 10.53 -24.48
N VAL A 395 17.60 9.67 -25.39
CA VAL A 395 16.95 9.51 -26.71
C VAL A 395 15.50 9.04 -26.56
N LEU A 396 15.21 8.12 -25.62
CA LEU A 396 13.84 7.67 -25.35
C LEU A 396 12.98 8.76 -24.73
N ASP A 397 13.54 9.58 -23.84
CA ASP A 397 12.85 10.71 -23.21
C ASP A 397 12.53 11.80 -24.23
N ASP A 398 13.50 12.17 -25.09
CA ASP A 398 13.31 13.09 -26.21
C ASP A 398 12.25 12.58 -27.21
N ALA A 399 12.28 11.29 -27.54
CA ALA A 399 11.28 10.68 -28.40
C ALA A 399 9.87 10.68 -27.75
N LEU A 400 9.79 10.52 -26.44
CA LEU A 400 8.54 10.61 -25.68
C LEU A 400 8.01 12.05 -25.62
N GLU A 401 8.90 13.05 -25.56
CA GLU A 401 8.54 14.46 -25.47
C GLU A 401 8.24 15.07 -26.84
N LYS A 402 9.13 14.89 -27.83
CA LYS A 402 9.11 15.54 -29.12
C LYS A 402 8.54 14.65 -30.25
N GLY A 403 8.50 13.34 -30.02
CA GLY A 403 8.09 12.37 -31.03
C GLY A 403 9.19 12.02 -32.04
N ASP A 404 10.46 12.30 -31.69
CA ASP A 404 11.61 12.08 -32.57
C ASP A 404 11.76 10.62 -33.01
N PRO A 405 12.34 10.35 -34.20
CA PRO A 405 12.62 9.00 -34.66
C PRO A 405 13.71 8.36 -33.80
N LEU A 406 13.58 7.05 -33.57
CA LEU A 406 14.53 6.30 -32.77
C LEU A 406 15.59 5.61 -33.63
N PRO A 407 16.81 5.42 -33.09
CA PRO A 407 17.79 4.53 -33.68
C PRO A 407 17.25 3.10 -33.84
N PRO A 408 17.69 2.33 -34.86
CA PRO A 408 17.13 0.99 -35.16
C PRO A 408 17.20 -0.03 -34.01
N HIS A 409 18.20 0.09 -33.14
CA HIS A 409 18.36 -0.79 -31.97
C HIS A 409 17.32 -0.50 -30.88
N LEU A 410 16.91 0.75 -30.70
CA LEU A 410 15.85 1.15 -29.77
C LEU A 410 14.46 0.85 -30.33
N GLU A 411 14.23 1.07 -31.64
CA GLU A 411 12.98 0.75 -32.30
C GLU A 411 12.66 -0.76 -32.19
N ARG A 412 13.66 -1.63 -32.39
CA ARG A 412 13.49 -3.08 -32.16
C ARG A 412 13.13 -3.42 -30.72
N SER A 413 13.70 -2.72 -29.74
CA SER A 413 13.38 -2.93 -28.32
C SER A 413 11.95 -2.50 -27.96
N LEU A 414 11.37 -1.53 -28.68
CA LEU A 414 9.99 -1.09 -28.46
C LEU A 414 8.97 -2.20 -28.73
N ALA A 415 9.20 -3.03 -29.73
CA ALA A 415 8.28 -4.10 -30.12
C ALA A 415 8.09 -5.15 -29.00
N THR A 416 9.13 -5.37 -28.19
CA THR A 416 9.17 -6.36 -27.10
C THR A 416 8.99 -5.74 -25.70
N SER A 417 8.83 -4.40 -25.62
CA SER A 417 8.71 -3.72 -24.34
C SER A 417 7.36 -3.98 -23.67
N GLN A 418 7.41 -4.52 -22.45
CA GLN A 418 6.29 -4.77 -21.58
C GLN A 418 6.48 -4.02 -20.25
N PRO A 419 5.39 -3.72 -19.50
CA PRO A 419 5.52 -3.13 -18.17
C PRO A 419 6.30 -4.05 -17.24
N LEU A 420 7.05 -3.46 -16.31
CA LEU A 420 7.80 -4.22 -15.31
C LEU A 420 6.84 -5.04 -14.43
N PRO A 421 7.01 -6.36 -14.29
CA PRO A 421 6.20 -7.16 -13.40
C PRO A 421 6.47 -6.78 -11.95
N LEU A 422 5.40 -6.73 -11.16
CA LEU A 422 5.47 -6.47 -9.73
C LEU A 422 5.65 -7.80 -8.98
N ALA A 423 6.52 -7.80 -7.97
CA ALA A 423 6.72 -8.97 -7.13
C ALA A 423 5.48 -9.24 -6.26
N PRO A 424 4.84 -10.44 -6.36
CA PRO A 424 3.75 -10.80 -5.48
C PRO A 424 4.28 -11.13 -4.07
N ASP A 425 3.67 -10.51 -3.04
CA ASP A 425 3.96 -10.87 -1.64
C ASP A 425 2.85 -11.80 -1.11
N HIS A 426 3.04 -13.11 -1.32
CA HIS A 426 2.07 -14.13 -0.90
C HIS A 426 1.87 -14.19 0.62
N HIS A 427 2.92 -13.95 1.39
CA HIS A 427 2.83 -13.94 2.85
C HIS A 427 2.05 -12.73 3.37
N HIS A 428 2.25 -11.56 2.77
CA HIS A 428 1.44 -10.39 3.07
C HIS A 428 -0.03 -10.63 2.72
N ALA A 429 -0.29 -11.23 1.56
CA ALA A 429 -1.63 -11.58 1.10
C ALA A 429 -2.35 -12.53 2.07
N LEU A 430 -1.68 -13.62 2.50
CA LEU A 430 -2.24 -14.57 3.47
C LEU A 430 -2.53 -13.92 4.82
N ARG A 431 -1.70 -12.98 5.26
CA ARG A 431 -1.95 -12.24 6.50
C ARG A 431 -3.17 -11.34 6.40
N ILE A 432 -3.29 -10.59 5.31
CA ILE A 432 -4.48 -9.76 5.06
C ILE A 432 -5.72 -10.66 5.00
N GLY A 433 -5.66 -11.77 4.28
CA GLY A 433 -6.74 -12.77 4.26
C GLY A 433 -7.10 -13.30 5.65
N GLY A 434 -6.10 -13.67 6.45
CA GLY A 434 -6.30 -14.10 7.84
C GLY A 434 -6.93 -13.00 8.71
N GLY A 435 -6.50 -11.74 8.54
CA GLY A 435 -7.13 -10.59 9.21
C GLY A 435 -8.59 -10.37 8.79
N CYS A 436 -8.88 -10.57 7.50
CA CYS A 436 -10.25 -10.50 6.97
C CYS A 436 -11.11 -11.63 7.54
N ALA A 437 -10.61 -12.86 7.57
CA ALA A 437 -11.29 -14.00 8.16
C ALA A 437 -11.59 -13.78 9.66
N LEU A 438 -10.60 -13.27 10.40
CA LEU A 438 -10.73 -12.95 11.82
C LEU A 438 -11.82 -11.88 12.05
N ALA A 439 -11.78 -10.78 11.31
CA ALA A 439 -12.77 -9.72 11.44
C ALA A 439 -14.17 -10.21 11.08
N TYR A 440 -14.28 -10.98 10.00
CA TYR A 440 -15.53 -11.59 9.59
C TYR A 440 -16.10 -12.49 10.69
N ALA A 441 -15.26 -13.38 11.24
CA ALA A 441 -15.67 -14.30 12.32
C ALA A 441 -16.07 -13.55 13.60
N LEU A 442 -15.32 -12.51 13.99
CA LEU A 442 -15.65 -11.70 15.17
C LEU A 442 -16.98 -10.96 15.01
N ILE A 443 -17.23 -10.39 13.84
CA ILE A 443 -18.51 -9.70 13.57
C ILE A 443 -19.66 -10.71 13.53
N CYS A 444 -19.49 -11.87 12.91
CA CYS A 444 -20.48 -12.93 12.92
C CYS A 444 -20.78 -13.44 14.35
N LEU A 445 -19.75 -13.61 15.18
CA LEU A 445 -19.89 -14.00 16.57
C LEU A 445 -20.67 -12.95 17.36
N LEU A 446 -20.33 -11.67 17.19
CA LEU A 446 -21.03 -10.57 17.84
C LEU A 446 -22.49 -10.51 17.39
N TRP A 447 -22.74 -10.63 16.10
CA TRP A 447 -24.09 -10.67 15.53
C TRP A 447 -24.90 -11.83 16.11
N TRP A 448 -24.34 -13.03 16.12
CA TRP A 448 -24.98 -14.21 16.67
C TRP A 448 -25.26 -14.07 18.18
N ALA A 449 -24.30 -13.55 18.96
CA ALA A 449 -24.43 -13.39 20.40
C ALA A 449 -25.46 -12.33 20.82
N THR A 450 -25.59 -11.25 20.02
CA THR A 450 -26.51 -10.16 20.33
C THR A 450 -27.85 -10.26 19.64
N GLY A 451 -27.99 -11.02 18.57
CA GLY A 451 -29.17 -11.04 17.70
C GLY A 451 -29.52 -9.70 17.09
N TRP A 452 -28.52 -8.77 17.01
CA TRP A 452 -28.76 -7.41 16.57
C TRP A 452 -29.05 -7.32 15.07
N ALA A 453 -30.16 -6.62 14.72
CA ALA A 453 -30.63 -6.48 13.34
C ALA A 453 -29.60 -5.82 12.40
N GLN A 454 -28.64 -5.04 12.94
CA GLN A 454 -27.58 -4.41 12.16
C GLN A 454 -26.35 -5.30 11.91
N GLY A 455 -26.42 -6.58 12.26
CA GLY A 455 -25.33 -7.55 11.99
C GLY A 455 -24.85 -7.58 10.55
N PRO A 456 -25.74 -7.66 9.54
CA PRO A 456 -25.35 -7.58 8.13
C PRO A 456 -24.61 -6.29 7.79
N ASN A 457 -25.09 -5.14 8.27
CA ASN A 457 -24.46 -3.84 8.03
C ASN A 457 -23.07 -3.74 8.68
N MET A 458 -22.91 -4.22 9.92
CA MET A 458 -21.60 -4.34 10.57
C MET A 458 -20.61 -5.14 9.72
N LEU A 459 -21.05 -6.27 9.19
CA LEU A 459 -20.22 -7.19 8.43
C LEU A 459 -19.80 -6.59 7.10
N ILE A 460 -20.71 -5.93 6.40
CA ILE A 460 -20.42 -5.22 5.15
C ILE A 460 -19.40 -4.10 5.41
N MET A 461 -19.59 -3.27 6.43
CA MET A 461 -18.70 -2.14 6.72
C MET A 461 -17.34 -2.59 7.24
N GLY A 462 -17.28 -3.68 8.01
CA GLY A 462 -16.02 -4.32 8.40
C GLY A 462 -15.24 -4.83 7.18
N THR A 463 -15.90 -5.50 6.24
CA THR A 463 -15.26 -5.97 5.00
C THR A 463 -14.82 -4.81 4.10
N VAL A 464 -15.60 -3.74 3.99
CA VAL A 464 -15.21 -2.51 3.28
C VAL A 464 -13.92 -1.92 3.85
N THR A 465 -13.82 -1.83 5.19
CA THR A 465 -12.63 -1.31 5.87
C THR A 465 -11.39 -2.13 5.53
N LEU A 466 -11.50 -3.45 5.57
CA LEU A 466 -10.40 -4.36 5.23
C LEU A 466 -10.02 -4.28 3.74
N ALA A 467 -11.01 -4.19 2.84
CA ALA A 467 -10.80 -4.09 1.41
C ALA A 467 -9.96 -2.85 1.04
N PHE A 468 -10.32 -1.69 1.58
CA PHE A 468 -9.67 -0.44 1.22
C PHE A 468 -8.34 -0.21 1.94
N PHE A 469 -8.21 -0.64 3.20
CA PHE A 469 -7.01 -0.35 4.01
C PHE A 469 -6.07 -1.53 4.20
N GLY A 470 -6.48 -2.75 3.84
CA GLY A 470 -5.64 -3.95 3.95
C GLY A 470 -4.36 -3.86 3.12
N ILE A 471 -4.45 -3.31 1.92
CA ILE A 471 -3.37 -3.29 0.92
C ILE A 471 -2.37 -2.15 1.17
N PHE A 472 -2.76 -1.07 1.86
CA PHE A 472 -1.87 0.08 2.10
C PHE A 472 -0.94 -0.13 3.31
N ASP A 473 0.35 0.08 3.13
CA ASP A 473 1.35 -0.10 4.20
C ASP A 473 1.26 0.94 5.32
N GLY A 474 0.91 2.19 5.01
CA GLY A 474 0.67 3.29 5.96
C GLY A 474 -0.72 3.30 6.60
N ALA A 475 -1.40 2.17 6.68
CA ALA A 475 -2.83 2.08 7.00
C ALA A 475 -3.24 2.58 8.38
N ASN A 476 -2.34 2.63 9.37
CA ASN A 476 -2.72 3.01 10.73
C ASN A 476 -3.27 4.45 10.80
N LEU A 477 -2.57 5.42 10.20
CA LEU A 477 -3.02 6.80 10.16
C LEU A 477 -4.22 6.99 9.22
N ALA A 478 -4.19 6.33 8.06
CA ALA A 478 -5.29 6.40 7.08
C ALA A 478 -6.58 5.80 7.64
N ALA A 479 -6.50 4.69 8.37
CA ALA A 479 -7.66 4.06 8.96
C ALA A 479 -8.23 4.85 10.16
N MET A 480 -7.38 5.50 10.98
CA MET A 480 -7.86 6.42 12.01
C MET A 480 -8.59 7.63 11.39
N LYS A 481 -8.07 8.18 10.29
CA LYS A 481 -8.76 9.24 9.52
C LYS A 481 -10.09 8.74 8.97
N PHE A 482 -10.13 7.51 8.44
CA PHE A 482 -11.36 6.92 7.94
C PHE A 482 -12.41 6.75 9.03
N GLY A 483 -12.04 6.30 10.23
CA GLY A 483 -12.97 6.24 11.36
C GLY A 483 -13.56 7.60 11.73
N ARG A 484 -12.74 8.67 11.71
CA ARG A 484 -13.22 10.04 11.91
C ARG A 484 -14.15 10.50 10.78
N PHE A 485 -13.82 10.16 9.54
CA PHE A 485 -14.67 10.48 8.39
C PHE A 485 -15.97 9.69 8.39
N ALA A 486 -15.97 8.46 8.86
CA ALA A 486 -17.18 7.67 9.05
C ALA A 486 -18.09 8.31 10.11
N ALA A 487 -17.55 8.77 11.23
CA ALA A 487 -18.32 9.50 12.23
C ALA A 487 -18.85 10.86 11.69
N LEU A 488 -18.02 11.59 10.93
CA LEU A 488 -18.44 12.84 10.28
C LEU A 488 -19.50 12.59 9.20
N SER A 489 -19.45 11.45 8.51
CA SER A 489 -20.48 11.10 7.50
C SER A 489 -21.86 10.92 8.13
N VAL A 490 -21.94 10.39 9.35
CA VAL A 490 -23.20 10.29 10.09
C VAL A 490 -23.77 11.66 10.35
N ALA A 491 -22.95 12.61 10.84
CA ALA A 491 -23.41 13.98 11.09
C ALA A 491 -23.87 14.68 9.79
N LEU A 492 -23.10 14.54 8.71
CA LEU A 492 -23.48 15.12 7.41
C LEU A 492 -24.72 14.46 6.82
N SER A 493 -24.94 13.15 7.06
CA SER A 493 -26.14 12.44 6.63
C SER A 493 -27.38 12.93 7.38
N VAL A 494 -27.24 13.27 8.68
CA VAL A 494 -28.32 13.90 9.44
C VAL A 494 -28.69 15.27 8.82
N VAL A 495 -27.67 16.08 8.53
CA VAL A 495 -27.90 17.39 7.89
C VAL A 495 -28.56 17.23 6.52
N LEU A 496 -28.05 16.33 5.68
CA LEU A 496 -28.62 16.09 4.36
C LEU A 496 -30.04 15.49 4.47
N GLY A 497 -30.20 14.40 5.20
CA GLY A 497 -31.43 13.60 5.23
C GLY A 497 -32.56 14.22 6.05
N TYR A 498 -32.26 14.83 7.20
CA TYR A 498 -33.29 15.31 8.11
C TYR A 498 -33.47 16.81 8.07
N LEU A 499 -32.54 17.60 7.49
CA LEU A 499 -32.66 19.05 7.38
C LEU A 499 -32.86 19.49 5.92
N LEU A 500 -31.94 19.15 5.01
CA LEU A 500 -31.94 19.70 3.65
C LEU A 500 -32.97 19.04 2.73
N LEU A 501 -33.04 17.71 2.71
CA LEU A 501 -33.95 16.98 1.82
C LEU A 501 -35.42 17.18 2.13
N PRO A 502 -35.88 17.21 3.40
CA PRO A 502 -37.27 17.51 3.72
C PRO A 502 -37.72 18.95 3.30
N MET A 503 -36.77 19.90 3.24
CA MET A 503 -37.04 21.25 2.76
C MET A 503 -37.14 21.35 1.23
N ALA A 504 -36.65 20.32 0.52
CA ALA A 504 -36.59 20.29 -0.95
C ALA A 504 -37.93 19.81 -1.55
N GLN A 505 -38.87 20.74 -1.82
CA GLN A 505 -40.17 20.40 -2.39
C GLN A 505 -40.15 20.23 -3.92
N SER A 506 -39.02 20.43 -4.58
CA SER A 506 -38.85 20.35 -6.01
C SER A 506 -37.56 19.66 -6.38
N PHE A 507 -37.43 19.16 -7.62
CA PHE A 507 -36.20 18.61 -8.13
C PHE A 507 -35.04 19.63 -8.06
N THR A 508 -35.31 20.90 -8.32
CA THR A 508 -34.29 21.96 -8.20
C THR A 508 -33.81 22.13 -6.76
N GLY A 509 -34.71 22.07 -5.78
CA GLY A 509 -34.38 22.10 -4.35
C GLY A 509 -33.55 20.87 -3.95
N PHE A 510 -33.96 19.68 -4.41
CA PHE A 510 -33.20 18.43 -4.22
C PHE A 510 -31.79 18.52 -4.82
N ALA A 511 -31.67 18.97 -6.07
CA ALA A 511 -30.37 19.14 -6.73
C ALA A 511 -29.48 20.16 -5.97
N LEU A 512 -30.06 21.26 -5.48
CA LEU A 512 -29.30 22.23 -4.67
C LEU A 512 -28.85 21.65 -3.31
N ALA A 513 -29.71 20.90 -2.63
CA ALA A 513 -29.36 20.22 -1.37
C ALA A 513 -28.19 19.24 -1.58
N CYS A 514 -28.24 18.46 -2.66
CA CYS A 514 -27.13 17.54 -3.04
C CYS A 514 -25.86 18.32 -3.43
N ALA A 515 -25.99 19.46 -4.15
CA ALA A 515 -24.85 20.29 -4.54
C ALA A 515 -24.10 20.84 -3.32
N LEU A 516 -24.84 21.26 -2.29
CA LEU A 516 -24.28 21.82 -1.05
C LEU A 516 -23.39 20.83 -0.31
N VAL A 517 -23.61 19.52 -0.46
CA VAL A 517 -22.81 18.45 0.14
C VAL A 517 -21.75 17.93 -0.83
N ILE A 518 -22.13 17.64 -2.08
CA ILE A 518 -21.23 16.99 -3.04
C ILE A 518 -20.10 17.92 -3.47
N LEU A 519 -20.37 19.18 -3.81
CA LEU A 519 -19.35 20.07 -4.34
C LEU A 519 -18.22 20.39 -3.33
N PRO A 520 -18.48 20.77 -2.08
CA PRO A 520 -17.42 21.02 -1.11
C PRO A 520 -16.59 19.79 -0.79
N LEU A 521 -17.23 18.62 -0.64
CA LEU A 521 -16.53 17.38 -0.36
C LEU A 521 -15.72 16.90 -1.56
N ALA A 522 -16.19 17.10 -2.77
CA ALA A 522 -15.44 16.80 -4.00
C ALA A 522 -14.20 17.69 -4.14
N VAL A 523 -14.31 18.99 -3.84
CA VAL A 523 -13.16 19.91 -3.81
C VAL A 523 -12.16 19.45 -2.75
N TRP A 524 -12.63 19.16 -1.54
CA TRP A 524 -11.77 18.70 -0.45
C TRP A 524 -11.07 17.37 -0.74
N SER A 525 -11.71 16.47 -1.51
CA SER A 525 -11.13 15.17 -1.86
C SER A 525 -9.86 15.26 -2.73
N ILE A 526 -9.58 16.40 -3.33
CA ILE A 526 -8.35 16.65 -4.08
C ILE A 526 -7.15 16.81 -3.13
N GLU A 527 -7.33 17.49 -2.00
CA GLU A 527 -6.30 17.64 -0.98
C GLU A 527 -6.21 16.42 -0.06
N GLU A 528 -7.37 15.87 0.32
CA GLU A 528 -7.50 14.70 1.18
C GLU A 528 -8.27 13.58 0.45
N PRO A 529 -7.59 12.65 -0.25
CA PRO A 529 -8.25 11.63 -1.07
C PRO A 529 -9.27 10.76 -0.33
N LEU A 530 -9.14 10.64 1.00
CA LEU A 530 -10.11 9.89 1.82
C LEU A 530 -11.45 10.61 1.97
N ALA A 531 -11.53 11.91 1.68
CA ALA A 531 -12.79 12.66 1.71
C ALA A 531 -13.82 12.16 0.67
N ILE A 532 -13.35 11.45 -0.37
CA ILE A 532 -14.26 10.79 -1.32
C ILE A 532 -15.04 9.65 -0.65
N LEU A 533 -14.44 8.95 0.32
CA LEU A 533 -15.12 7.90 1.10
C LEU A 533 -16.13 8.52 2.08
N LEU A 534 -15.80 9.68 2.67
CA LEU A 534 -16.74 10.45 3.48
C LEU A 534 -17.98 10.81 2.66
N LEU A 535 -17.81 11.30 1.43
CA LEU A 535 -18.93 11.63 0.53
C LEU A 535 -19.76 10.39 0.19
N ALA A 536 -19.09 9.27 -0.15
CA ALA A 536 -19.78 8.01 -0.46
C ALA A 536 -20.64 7.51 0.72
N LEU A 537 -20.09 7.52 1.94
CA LEU A 537 -20.81 7.14 3.16
C LEU A 537 -21.95 8.10 3.46
N THR A 538 -21.76 9.40 3.26
CA THR A 538 -22.80 10.40 3.48
C THR A 538 -24.02 10.17 2.57
N LEU A 539 -23.78 9.94 1.27
CA LEU A 539 -24.86 9.66 0.32
C LEU A 539 -25.52 8.29 0.58
N SER A 540 -24.74 7.28 0.99
CA SER A 540 -25.26 5.96 1.33
C SER A 540 -26.16 6.00 2.57
N ASN A 541 -25.71 6.68 3.63
CA ASN A 541 -26.47 6.77 4.88
C ASN A 541 -27.71 7.67 4.74
N ALA A 542 -27.66 8.70 3.88
CA ALA A 542 -28.83 9.55 3.61
C ALA A 542 -29.93 8.84 2.82
N GLY A 543 -29.60 7.76 2.08
CA GLY A 543 -30.59 6.92 1.40
C GLY A 543 -31.43 7.68 0.37
N LEU A 544 -30.79 8.37 -0.57
CA LEU A 544 -31.47 9.15 -1.61
C LEU A 544 -32.44 8.30 -2.43
N ALA A 545 -33.71 8.64 -2.44
CA ALA A 545 -34.77 7.93 -3.16
C ALA A 545 -35.69 8.90 -3.92
N SER A 546 -36.40 8.40 -4.92
CA SER A 546 -37.38 9.18 -5.71
C SER A 546 -38.53 9.74 -4.87
N HIS A 547 -38.98 8.95 -3.90
CA HIS A 547 -39.93 9.35 -2.86
C HIS A 547 -39.21 9.38 -1.53
N TYR A 548 -38.48 10.47 -1.28
CA TYR A 548 -37.69 10.57 -0.07
C TYR A 548 -38.60 10.70 1.15
N GLN A 549 -38.53 9.72 2.03
CA GLN A 549 -39.09 9.79 3.36
C GLN A 549 -37.94 9.58 4.35
N PRO A 550 -37.70 10.52 5.28
CA PRO A 550 -36.68 10.32 6.29
C PRO A 550 -37.04 9.06 7.11
N GLN A 551 -36.06 8.20 7.28
CA GLN A 551 -36.20 7.05 8.17
C GLN A 551 -36.45 7.52 9.60
N ASP A 552 -37.09 6.67 10.41
CA ASP A 552 -37.13 6.94 11.85
C ASP A 552 -35.70 7.18 12.38
N PHE A 553 -35.56 8.23 13.18
CA PHE A 553 -34.24 8.66 13.65
C PHE A 553 -33.56 7.62 14.52
N GLY A 554 -34.34 6.84 15.30
CA GLY A 554 -33.82 5.71 16.07
C GLY A 554 -33.23 4.62 15.19
N THR A 555 -33.94 4.25 14.12
CA THR A 555 -33.47 3.27 13.10
C THR A 555 -32.23 3.77 12.38
N PHE A 556 -32.16 5.07 12.06
CA PHE A 556 -30.97 5.67 11.47
C PHE A 556 -29.76 5.59 12.41
N LEU A 557 -29.92 5.93 13.69
CA LEU A 557 -28.85 5.85 14.68
C LEU A 557 -28.38 4.40 14.89
N ASP A 558 -29.32 3.45 14.89
CA ASP A 558 -29.02 2.03 15.01
C ASP A 558 -28.17 1.54 13.82
N MET A 559 -28.53 1.92 12.60
CA MET A 559 -27.76 1.64 11.38
C MET A 559 -26.38 2.32 11.42
N ALA A 560 -26.29 3.57 11.87
CA ALA A 560 -25.03 4.31 12.01
C ALA A 560 -24.11 3.64 13.05
N ALA A 561 -24.68 3.17 14.17
CA ALA A 561 -23.92 2.42 15.18
C ALA A 561 -23.35 1.12 14.60
N GLY A 562 -24.16 0.35 13.86
CA GLY A 562 -23.71 -0.86 13.16
C GLY A 562 -22.56 -0.56 12.19
N THR A 563 -22.68 0.52 11.40
CA THR A 563 -21.62 0.99 10.50
C THR A 563 -20.31 1.27 11.25
N LEU A 564 -20.36 2.05 12.32
CA LEU A 564 -19.18 2.45 13.09
C LEU A 564 -18.52 1.26 13.81
N ILE A 565 -19.31 0.37 14.40
CA ILE A 565 -18.81 -0.82 15.07
C ILE A 565 -18.14 -1.77 14.07
N GLY A 566 -18.76 -1.99 12.90
CA GLY A 566 -18.16 -2.79 11.83
C GLY A 566 -16.81 -2.22 11.36
N ILE A 567 -16.73 -0.92 11.14
CA ILE A 567 -15.48 -0.21 10.79
C ILE A 567 -14.44 -0.39 11.90
N PHE A 568 -14.84 -0.25 13.17
CA PHE A 568 -13.93 -0.38 14.31
C PHE A 568 -13.35 -1.79 14.42
N ILE A 569 -14.17 -2.84 14.30
CA ILE A 569 -13.71 -4.24 14.36
C ILE A 569 -12.78 -4.52 13.17
N GLY A 570 -13.16 -4.15 11.95
CA GLY A 570 -12.32 -4.28 10.76
C GLY A 570 -10.97 -3.60 10.95
N PHE A 571 -10.96 -2.39 11.49
CA PHE A 571 -9.75 -1.65 11.78
C PHE A 571 -8.89 -2.29 12.87
N PHE A 572 -9.51 -2.75 13.96
CA PHE A 572 -8.81 -3.44 15.05
C PHE A 572 -8.08 -4.69 14.54
N CYS A 573 -8.74 -5.52 13.74
CA CYS A 573 -8.15 -6.71 13.13
C CYS A 573 -7.01 -6.34 12.17
N LEU A 574 -7.17 -5.26 11.41
CA LEU A 574 -6.12 -4.77 10.51
C LEU A 574 -4.88 -4.32 11.29
N LEU A 575 -5.04 -3.59 12.40
CA LEU A 575 -3.94 -3.17 13.27
C LEU A 575 -3.21 -4.37 13.87
N LEU A 576 -3.96 -5.38 14.33
CA LEU A 576 -3.41 -6.59 14.91
C LEU A 576 -2.49 -7.31 13.90
N VAL A 577 -2.98 -7.49 12.68
CA VAL A 577 -2.22 -8.14 11.60
C VAL A 577 -0.97 -7.37 11.20
N LYS A 578 -1.04 -6.04 11.15
CA LYS A 578 0.08 -5.19 10.73
C LYS A 578 1.17 -5.03 11.80
N ARG A 579 0.81 -4.93 13.08
CA ARG A 579 1.80 -4.86 14.17
C ARG A 579 2.70 -6.08 14.24
N MET A 580 2.20 -7.25 13.93
CA MET A 580 2.96 -8.50 13.98
C MET A 580 3.97 -8.69 12.84
N GLY A 581 4.17 -7.72 11.95
CA GLY A 581 4.79 -8.01 10.67
C GLY A 581 5.84 -7.08 10.07
N ALA A 582 6.09 -5.90 10.60
CA ALA A 582 6.97 -4.94 9.91
C ALA A 582 8.44 -5.43 9.81
N GLU A 583 9.02 -5.93 10.91
CA GLU A 583 10.38 -6.49 10.90
C GLU A 583 10.46 -7.83 10.15
N ALA A 584 9.43 -8.67 10.32
CA ALA A 584 9.35 -9.93 9.60
C ALA A 584 9.15 -9.75 8.09
N ALA A 585 8.57 -8.63 7.62
CA ALA A 585 8.42 -8.34 6.20
C ALA A 585 9.76 -8.04 5.52
N SER A 586 10.62 -7.24 6.15
CA SER A 586 11.96 -6.94 5.59
C SER A 586 12.84 -8.20 5.48
N LYS A 587 12.83 -9.06 6.51
CA LYS A 587 13.56 -10.34 6.50
C LYS A 587 13.06 -11.29 5.41
N ARG A 588 11.74 -11.31 5.16
CA ARG A 588 11.15 -12.15 4.10
C ARG A 588 11.48 -11.66 2.71
N LEU A 589 11.37 -10.35 2.46
CA LEU A 589 11.74 -9.80 1.16
C LEU A 589 13.20 -10.12 0.81
N GLN A 590 14.09 -10.13 1.81
CA GLN A 590 15.47 -10.57 1.63
C GLN A 590 15.57 -12.08 1.34
N GLU A 591 14.80 -12.90 2.06
CA GLU A 591 14.77 -14.35 1.87
C GLU A 591 14.18 -14.73 0.50
N ASP A 592 13.08 -14.10 0.09
CA ASP A 592 12.48 -14.28 -1.24
C ASP A 592 13.47 -13.87 -2.35
N GLY A 593 14.23 -12.77 -2.16
CA GLY A 593 15.30 -12.36 -3.07
C GLY A 593 16.44 -13.41 -3.13
N ARG A 594 16.80 -13.99 -2.00
CA ARG A 594 17.80 -15.06 -1.93
C ARG A 594 17.34 -16.34 -2.64
N GLN A 595 16.09 -16.72 -2.50
CA GLN A 595 15.49 -17.88 -3.18
C GLN A 595 15.42 -17.67 -4.69
N ASP A 596 15.05 -16.47 -5.14
CA ASP A 596 15.07 -16.09 -6.56
C ASP A 596 16.49 -16.15 -7.13
N LEU A 597 17.50 -15.68 -6.37
CA LEU A 597 18.91 -15.82 -6.74
C LEU A 597 19.35 -17.30 -6.85
N ALA A 598 18.93 -18.12 -5.90
CA ALA A 598 19.22 -19.55 -5.93
C ALA A 598 18.58 -20.23 -7.15
N THR A 599 17.39 -19.80 -7.55
CA THR A 599 16.72 -20.26 -8.77
C THR A 599 17.45 -19.78 -10.01
N LEU A 600 17.82 -18.51 -10.07
CA LEU A 600 18.58 -17.90 -11.16
C LEU A 600 19.93 -18.61 -11.36
N SER A 601 20.58 -19.07 -10.28
CA SER A 601 21.85 -19.79 -10.36
C SER A 601 21.79 -21.14 -11.10
N ARG A 602 20.59 -21.65 -11.38
CA ARG A 602 20.35 -22.89 -12.14
C ARG A 602 19.94 -22.68 -13.58
N THR A 603 19.48 -21.48 -13.93
CA THR A 603 18.81 -21.21 -15.21
C THR A 603 19.52 -20.07 -15.93
N ALA A 604 19.98 -20.29 -17.16
CA ALA A 604 20.68 -19.28 -17.97
C ALA A 604 19.76 -18.59 -19.01
N ASP A 605 18.47 -18.47 -18.72
CA ASP A 605 17.49 -17.89 -19.62
C ASP A 605 17.38 -16.36 -19.43
N ARG A 606 17.32 -15.61 -20.54
CA ARG A 606 17.18 -14.14 -20.54
C ARG A 606 15.87 -13.67 -19.91
N ASP A 607 14.80 -14.41 -20.11
CA ASP A 607 13.50 -14.05 -19.56
C ASP A 607 13.48 -14.18 -18.03
N VAL A 608 14.23 -15.14 -17.50
CA VAL A 608 14.43 -15.35 -16.06
C VAL A 608 15.29 -14.23 -15.46
N GLU A 609 16.32 -13.75 -16.19
CA GLU A 609 17.16 -12.62 -15.77
C GLU A 609 16.33 -11.33 -15.64
N ASP A 610 15.63 -10.96 -16.72
CA ASP A 610 14.81 -9.75 -16.73
C ASP A 610 13.74 -9.81 -15.62
N ALA A 611 13.09 -10.97 -15.44
CA ALA A 611 12.11 -11.15 -14.39
C ALA A 611 12.70 -11.09 -12.97
N PHE A 612 13.93 -11.58 -12.75
CA PHE A 612 14.65 -11.44 -11.48
C PHE A 612 14.95 -9.96 -11.18
N LEU A 613 15.59 -9.27 -12.13
CA LEU A 613 15.95 -7.87 -12.01
C LEU A 613 14.75 -7.00 -11.65
N GLU A 614 13.65 -7.20 -12.37
CA GLU A 614 12.41 -6.45 -12.22
C GLU A 614 11.74 -6.70 -10.85
N ARG A 615 11.70 -7.97 -10.38
CA ARG A 615 11.15 -8.30 -9.06
C ARG A 615 12.01 -7.77 -7.92
N ASP A 616 13.31 -7.83 -8.04
CA ASP A 616 14.22 -7.38 -6.98
C ASP A 616 14.22 -5.84 -6.85
N LEU A 617 14.12 -5.12 -7.97
CA LEU A 617 13.90 -3.67 -7.97
C LEU A 617 12.57 -3.29 -7.31
N ASP A 618 11.50 -4.05 -7.56
CA ASP A 618 10.22 -3.80 -6.90
C ASP A 618 10.30 -4.08 -5.38
N ARG A 619 11.03 -5.12 -4.93
CA ARG A 619 11.29 -5.37 -3.50
C ARG A 619 12.05 -4.21 -2.83
N ILE A 620 13.09 -3.70 -3.50
CA ILE A 620 13.84 -2.53 -3.02
C ILE A 620 12.90 -1.32 -2.93
N GLY A 621 12.05 -1.11 -3.94
CA GLY A 621 11.04 -0.04 -3.96
C GLY A 621 10.04 -0.15 -2.81
N GLN A 622 9.61 -1.36 -2.46
CA GLN A 622 8.72 -1.62 -1.32
C GLN A 622 9.37 -1.23 0.03
N LEU A 623 10.66 -1.51 0.19
CA LEU A 623 11.41 -1.12 1.38
C LEU A 623 11.69 0.39 1.42
N GLY A 624 11.99 0.99 0.27
CA GLY A 624 12.28 2.43 0.14
C GLY A 624 11.10 3.32 0.55
N ALA A 625 9.88 2.89 0.28
CA ALA A 625 8.67 3.59 0.70
C ALA A 625 8.45 3.57 2.24
N ARG A 626 9.16 2.67 2.96
CA ARG A 626 9.04 2.46 4.42
C ARG A 626 10.30 2.87 5.18
N ALA A 627 11.23 3.62 4.58
CA ALA A 627 12.58 3.85 5.09
C ALA A 627 12.62 4.47 6.49
N THR A 628 12.76 3.61 7.48
CA THR A 628 13.28 3.91 8.81
C THR A 628 14.59 3.14 8.99
N GLY A 629 15.47 3.51 9.90
CA GLY A 629 16.86 3.01 10.00
C GLY A 629 17.08 1.50 9.77
N ALA A 630 16.23 0.62 10.33
CA ALA A 630 16.31 -0.84 10.11
C ALA A 630 16.07 -1.25 8.64
N ASN A 631 15.28 -0.50 7.89
CA ASN A 631 14.98 -0.78 6.49
C ASN A 631 16.10 -0.36 5.53
N ALA A 632 17.00 0.56 5.94
CA ALA A 632 18.15 0.95 5.15
C ALA A 632 19.15 -0.20 5.01
N VAL A 633 19.39 -0.96 6.10
CA VAL A 633 20.25 -2.15 6.08
C VAL A 633 19.64 -3.24 5.19
N ALA A 634 18.34 -3.50 5.32
CA ALA A 634 17.62 -4.46 4.49
C ALA A 634 17.70 -4.11 2.99
N ALA A 635 17.56 -2.83 2.66
CA ALA A 635 17.68 -2.35 1.31
C ALA A 635 19.12 -2.49 0.76
N ALA A 636 20.15 -2.23 1.56
CA ALA A 636 21.53 -2.47 1.17
C ALA A 636 21.78 -3.95 0.84
N HIS A 637 21.17 -4.87 1.59
CA HIS A 637 21.21 -6.30 1.27
C HIS A 637 20.52 -6.63 -0.06
N LEU A 638 19.36 -6.06 -0.36
CA LEU A 638 18.68 -6.27 -1.65
C LEU A 638 19.47 -5.66 -2.82
N PHE A 639 20.07 -4.48 -2.67
CA PHE A 639 20.98 -3.93 -3.69
C PHE A 639 22.17 -4.85 -3.96
N ARG A 640 22.69 -5.48 -2.91
CA ARG A 640 23.74 -6.49 -3.05
C ARG A 640 23.24 -7.73 -3.81
N GLN A 641 22.05 -8.24 -3.49
CA GLN A 641 21.42 -9.37 -4.19
C GLN A 641 21.18 -9.04 -5.67
N LEU A 642 20.73 -7.83 -5.97
CA LEU A 642 20.53 -7.35 -7.34
C LEU A 642 21.84 -7.38 -8.15
N ARG A 643 22.96 -6.92 -7.57
CA ARG A 643 24.28 -6.97 -8.20
C ARG A 643 24.75 -8.40 -8.39
N LEU A 644 24.56 -9.27 -7.38
CA LEU A 644 24.88 -10.69 -7.48
C LEU A 644 24.12 -11.37 -8.61
N GLY A 645 22.80 -11.11 -8.74
CA GLY A 645 21.98 -11.68 -9.82
C GLY A 645 22.44 -11.24 -11.19
N HIS A 646 22.73 -9.95 -11.36
CA HIS A 646 23.27 -9.42 -12.61
C HIS A 646 24.60 -10.07 -12.99
N SER A 647 25.53 -10.18 -12.04
CA SER A 647 26.84 -10.82 -12.26
C SER A 647 26.72 -12.31 -12.58
N LEU A 648 25.79 -13.00 -11.92
CA LEU A 648 25.53 -14.41 -12.09
C LEU A 648 25.09 -14.75 -13.51
N VAL A 649 24.20 -13.95 -14.08
CA VAL A 649 23.71 -14.13 -15.46
C VAL A 649 24.82 -13.92 -16.47
N HIS A 650 25.63 -12.87 -16.28
CA HIS A 650 26.79 -12.64 -17.15
C HIS A 650 27.81 -13.76 -17.06
N LEU A 651 28.03 -14.31 -15.86
CA LEU A 651 28.89 -15.46 -15.65
C LEU A 651 28.36 -16.72 -16.38
N GLN A 652 27.07 -17.01 -16.22
CA GLN A 652 26.44 -18.16 -16.90
C GLN A 652 26.53 -18.05 -18.43
N ARG A 653 26.33 -16.87 -18.98
CA ARG A 653 26.47 -16.64 -20.43
C ARG A 653 27.90 -16.84 -20.90
N ALA A 654 28.87 -16.33 -20.14
CA ALA A 654 30.27 -16.46 -20.48
C ALA A 654 30.75 -17.91 -20.41
N THR A 655 30.22 -18.75 -19.52
CA THR A 655 30.57 -20.17 -19.42
C THR A 655 30.25 -20.97 -20.69
N HIS A 656 29.31 -20.54 -21.51
CA HIS A 656 28.97 -21.19 -22.78
C HIS A 656 30.10 -21.10 -23.83
N TYR A 657 30.97 -20.12 -23.70
CA TYR A 657 32.10 -19.88 -24.62
C TYR A 657 33.40 -20.50 -24.12
N VAL A 658 33.40 -21.15 -22.95
CA VAL A 658 34.57 -21.74 -22.31
C VAL A 658 34.45 -23.26 -22.41
N ALA A 659 35.58 -23.96 -22.68
CA ALA A 659 35.61 -25.39 -22.82
C ALA A 659 36.75 -26.01 -21.95
N GLY A 660 36.73 -27.34 -21.75
CA GLY A 660 37.75 -28.10 -21.04
C GLY A 660 37.79 -27.83 -19.52
N ILE A 661 38.97 -27.88 -18.94
CA ILE A 661 39.22 -27.76 -17.48
C ILE A 661 38.70 -26.43 -16.91
N GLU A 662 38.74 -25.38 -17.71
CA GLU A 662 38.28 -24.06 -17.29
C GLU A 662 36.76 -24.03 -17.11
N ARG A 663 36.03 -24.74 -17.98
CA ARG A 663 34.58 -24.90 -17.83
C ARG A 663 34.24 -25.69 -16.56
N ASP A 664 34.97 -26.77 -16.28
CA ASP A 664 34.76 -27.57 -15.07
C ASP A 664 34.95 -26.74 -13.79
N LEU A 665 35.93 -25.82 -13.80
CA LEU A 665 36.18 -24.88 -12.70
C LEU A 665 35.04 -23.88 -12.52
N LEU A 666 34.53 -23.32 -13.61
CA LEU A 666 33.38 -22.38 -13.56
C LEU A 666 32.11 -23.12 -13.13
N ASP A 667 31.86 -24.31 -13.62
CA ASP A 667 30.74 -25.14 -13.19
C ASP A 667 30.85 -25.53 -11.70
N ALA A 668 32.05 -25.80 -11.19
CA ALA A 668 32.31 -26.04 -9.77
C ALA A 668 32.03 -24.79 -8.93
N LEU A 669 32.42 -23.60 -9.43
CA LEU A 669 32.11 -22.30 -8.83
C LEU A 669 30.58 -22.07 -8.76
N MET A 670 29.90 -22.33 -9.86
CA MET A 670 28.43 -22.19 -9.94
C MET A 670 27.70 -23.12 -8.98
N ARG A 671 28.09 -24.39 -8.94
CA ARG A 671 27.50 -25.36 -7.99
C ARG A 671 27.74 -24.96 -6.54
N ARG A 672 28.90 -24.39 -6.24
CA ARG A 672 29.22 -23.92 -4.89
C ARG A 672 28.41 -22.66 -4.53
N LEU A 673 28.36 -21.67 -5.41
CA LEU A 673 27.57 -20.47 -5.27
C LEU A 673 26.08 -20.83 -5.05
N HIS A 674 25.55 -21.77 -5.84
CA HIS A 674 24.19 -22.25 -5.65
C HIS A 674 23.96 -22.82 -4.24
N ARG A 675 24.88 -23.66 -3.73
CA ARG A 675 24.76 -24.24 -2.37
C ARG A 675 24.83 -23.17 -1.27
N GLU A 676 25.65 -22.15 -1.44
CA GLU A 676 25.76 -21.02 -0.50
C GLU A 676 24.49 -20.17 -0.53
N LEU A 677 23.96 -19.85 -1.71
CA LEU A 677 22.70 -19.13 -1.88
C LEU A 677 21.50 -19.94 -1.35
N ALA A 678 21.52 -21.26 -1.48
CA ALA A 678 20.52 -22.16 -0.92
C ALA A 678 20.63 -22.33 0.61
N GLY A 679 21.66 -21.76 1.26
CA GLY A 679 21.88 -21.88 2.71
C GLY A 679 22.51 -23.23 3.14
N ALA A 680 23.04 -24.01 2.20
CA ALA A 680 23.58 -25.37 2.44
C ALA A 680 25.11 -25.40 2.64
N ALA A 681 25.81 -24.26 2.64
CA ALA A 681 27.26 -24.19 2.79
C ALA A 681 27.66 -22.99 3.68
N SER A 682 28.78 -23.14 4.41
CA SER A 682 29.34 -22.06 5.23
C SER A 682 29.94 -20.95 4.36
N PRO A 683 29.66 -19.67 4.66
CA PRO A 683 30.31 -18.55 3.99
C PRO A 683 31.81 -18.52 4.30
N GLY A 684 32.64 -18.26 3.29
CA GLY A 684 34.07 -18.04 3.48
C GLY A 684 34.98 -18.70 2.47
N MET A 685 34.62 -19.85 1.90
CA MET A 685 35.46 -20.51 0.91
C MET A 685 35.18 -20.12 -0.56
N LEU A 686 34.12 -19.32 -0.83
CA LEU A 686 33.78 -18.92 -2.18
C LEU A 686 34.74 -17.84 -2.71
N GLY A 687 35.23 -16.96 -1.84
CA GLY A 687 36.24 -15.96 -2.15
C GLY A 687 37.53 -16.58 -2.66
N ASP A 688 38.07 -17.60 -1.95
CA ASP A 688 39.29 -18.31 -2.35
C ASP A 688 39.13 -19.09 -3.68
N HIS A 689 37.90 -19.53 -3.96
CA HIS A 689 37.60 -20.20 -5.22
C HIS A 689 37.57 -19.22 -6.39
N LEU A 690 36.95 -18.06 -6.19
CA LEU A 690 36.96 -16.94 -7.14
C LEU A 690 38.38 -16.46 -7.41
N ASP A 691 39.20 -16.31 -6.38
CA ASP A 691 40.59 -15.90 -6.50
C ASP A 691 41.42 -16.90 -7.32
N ARG A 692 41.16 -18.21 -7.16
CA ARG A 692 41.80 -19.26 -7.96
C ARG A 692 41.36 -19.24 -9.43
N VAL A 693 40.07 -19.02 -9.69
CA VAL A 693 39.54 -18.93 -11.06
C VAL A 693 40.10 -17.69 -11.76
N LEU A 694 40.16 -16.56 -11.07
CA LEU A 694 40.66 -15.31 -11.63
C LEU A 694 42.17 -15.29 -11.90
N ARG A 695 42.96 -16.04 -11.14
CA ARG A 695 44.39 -16.19 -11.39
C ARG A 695 44.70 -16.98 -12.68
N ARG A 696 43.72 -17.70 -13.22
CA ARG A 696 43.81 -18.30 -14.55
C ARG A 696 43.27 -17.31 -15.57
N ASP A 697 44.12 -16.98 -16.51
CA ASP A 697 43.77 -16.03 -17.58
C ASP A 697 42.89 -16.71 -18.65
N ILE A 698 41.63 -16.95 -18.27
CA ILE A 698 40.64 -17.64 -19.11
C ILE A 698 40.24 -16.71 -20.26
N LEU A 699 40.39 -17.16 -21.51
CA LEU A 699 40.01 -16.41 -22.74
C LEU A 699 40.63 -15.03 -22.84
N LEU A 700 41.89 -14.86 -22.49
CA LEU A 700 42.62 -13.59 -22.62
C LEU A 700 42.47 -12.99 -24.03
N GLY A 701 42.10 -11.71 -24.10
CA GLY A 701 42.02 -10.97 -25.36
C GLY A 701 40.76 -11.22 -26.18
N SER A 702 39.80 -12.04 -25.70
CA SER A 702 38.49 -12.17 -26.33
C SER A 702 37.43 -11.31 -25.64
N ARG A 703 36.40 -10.89 -26.38
CA ARG A 703 35.25 -10.14 -25.84
C ARG A 703 34.51 -10.92 -24.76
N GLU A 704 34.43 -12.24 -24.94
CA GLU A 704 33.80 -13.17 -24.01
C GLU A 704 34.59 -13.27 -22.69
N GLY A 705 35.94 -13.27 -22.79
CA GLY A 705 36.83 -13.24 -21.64
C GLY A 705 36.75 -11.95 -20.84
N GLU A 706 36.53 -10.80 -21.50
CA GLU A 706 36.25 -9.54 -20.82
C GLU A 706 34.94 -9.58 -20.04
N VAL A 707 33.87 -10.11 -20.65
CA VAL A 707 32.55 -10.28 -19.97
C VAL A 707 32.68 -11.23 -18.79
N LEU A 708 33.43 -12.32 -18.93
CA LEU A 708 33.69 -13.27 -17.85
C LEU A 708 34.48 -12.61 -16.70
N THR A 709 35.51 -11.84 -17.04
CA THR A 709 36.31 -11.12 -16.04
C THR A 709 35.47 -10.10 -15.28
N ASP A 710 34.64 -9.31 -15.99
CA ASP A 710 33.72 -8.36 -15.36
C ASP A 710 32.77 -9.06 -14.40
N ALA A 711 32.15 -10.17 -14.82
CA ALA A 711 31.22 -10.93 -13.98
C ALA A 711 31.90 -11.49 -12.72
N LEU A 712 33.12 -12.01 -12.83
CA LEU A 712 33.88 -12.53 -11.70
C LEU A 712 34.31 -11.42 -10.73
N VAL A 713 34.73 -10.26 -11.26
CA VAL A 713 35.06 -9.07 -10.44
C VAL A 713 33.83 -8.60 -9.68
N HIS A 714 32.70 -8.43 -10.35
CA HIS A 714 31.46 -7.99 -9.70
C HIS A 714 30.97 -9.00 -8.65
N LEU A 715 31.06 -10.30 -8.96
CA LEU A 715 30.72 -11.36 -8.03
C LEU A 715 31.60 -11.30 -6.77
N ARG A 716 32.91 -11.13 -6.94
CA ARG A 716 33.85 -11.01 -5.83
C ARG A 716 33.55 -9.80 -4.92
N LEU A 717 33.27 -8.64 -5.54
CA LEU A 717 32.93 -7.41 -4.82
C LEU A 717 31.56 -7.50 -4.13
N ALA A 718 30.63 -8.23 -4.71
CA ALA A 718 29.31 -8.41 -4.11
C ALA A 718 29.32 -9.41 -2.93
N LEU A 719 30.30 -10.29 -2.85
CA LEU A 719 30.47 -11.24 -1.73
C LEU A 719 31.19 -10.64 -0.53
N GLU A 720 31.84 -9.49 -0.67
CA GLU A 720 32.43 -8.81 0.48
C GLU A 720 31.36 -8.35 1.47
N PRO A 721 31.59 -8.53 2.79
CA PRO A 721 30.67 -8.06 3.80
C PRO A 721 30.53 -6.53 3.70
N VAL A 722 29.30 -6.03 3.75
CA VAL A 722 29.03 -4.61 3.93
C VAL A 722 29.64 -4.22 5.29
N PRO A 723 30.53 -3.22 5.37
CA PRO A 723 31.06 -2.79 6.66
C PRO A 723 29.90 -2.46 7.59
N ALA A 724 29.87 -3.07 8.77
CA ALA A 724 28.95 -2.71 9.81
C ALA A 724 29.12 -1.21 10.08
N GLN A 725 28.08 -0.41 9.90
CA GLN A 725 28.08 0.97 10.33
C GLN A 725 28.31 0.97 11.85
N ASN A 726 29.35 1.66 12.29
CA ASN A 726 29.77 1.74 13.68
C ASN A 726 28.58 2.13 14.58
N GLY A 727 28.06 1.19 15.34
CA GLY A 727 26.96 1.44 16.27
C GLY A 727 26.44 0.23 17.05
N GLU A 728 26.76 -1.00 16.63
CA GLU A 728 26.39 -2.20 17.40
C GLU A 728 27.57 -3.18 17.43
N ALA A 729 28.54 -2.85 18.27
CA ALA A 729 29.50 -3.83 18.79
C ALA A 729 29.20 -3.94 20.29
N ALA A 730 28.41 -4.93 20.68
CA ALA A 730 28.46 -5.75 21.88
C ALA A 730 27.14 -6.52 22.07
#